data_1d7298254bd051dfd476c8ecd61da86e
#
_entry.id   1d7298254bd051dfd476c8ecd61da86e
#
_cell.length_a   1.000
_cell.length_b   1.000
_cell.length_c   1.000
_cell.angle_alpha   90.00
_cell.angle_beta   90.00
_cell.angle_gamma   90.00
#
_symmetry.space_group_name_H-M   'P 1'
#
loop_
_entity.id
_entity.type
_entity.pdbx_description
1 polymer ?
#
loop_
_entity_poly.entity_id
_entity_poly.type
_entity_poly.pdbx_seq_one_letter_code
_entity_poly.pdbx_strand_id
1 'polypeptide(L)'
;MKLKTAVKNLHEGWKFRQARLTNWYPATVPGVVHTDLLQNKIIEDPFFRLNERGLQWIDKEDWVYETCFTLAADMMRKENMELVFEGLDTYADVYLNDECILKADNMFRRWSIPVRQYIREENNILKVYFHSPVKIDVPKWDALPYQYPASNDQSENGGLFNKKISIFARKAGYHYGWDWGPRLVTSGIWRPVYIRAWSDLRINDVFIEQKEVGAGRAVIAGHVELDADKDMDGVLVTITDEATGRVLGEWQADLKRGTNRVTVDFVLHKPKLWWSNGLGEPFLYRFRTDIIAGGELLDSKTERVGIRSLKVVHQPDKDGHTFYIELNGRPVFAKGANYIPSDNFLPRVTPENYKRTILDAAGVNMNMLRVWGGGIYENDVFYDLCDEYGIMIWQDFMFACSMYPAEGALLDNIHQEAVDNVKRLRNHACIALWCGNNECQDAWLGWGWKCEIERQNKEYADKIWAQYRQQYHVTLPGVVREYAPGTFYWPSSPFAFEGEMSGTTDGDRHYWSVWHGKAPISDYDSEKSRFFSEYGFQSFPEFDSVKRYAPYPEDWDIRSEVMMSHQRGGDHANGLIETYLLNEYKKPRDFRAFLYMNHVLQGDAIKTAIESHRRQMPYNMGTLFWQHNDCWPVASWASRDYYGRWKAQHYYTRKVYDDILISPVVEGDDLKVYAVSDRLENTSGRLQLQVCRFDGTVVYHWDKSVGISGNDSRVCFSAPLAKLLEGADRGTVYVRVDYTDKSGRVYHNNYCLDKQKNMNYPKVDLQTEVRSIEGGYEVTVSTDKFARAVCLSVADNESVYSDNYFDVQPKSSVQVQVRTRLSAEAFNASLRLTCLNNEF
;
A
#
# COMPACT_ATOMS: atom_id res chain seq x y z
N MET A 1 -15.90 4.24 36.37
CA MET A 1 -16.14 2.82 36.67
C MET A 1 -14.90 2.05 36.20
N LYS A 2 -14.28 1.18 37.02
CA LYS A 2 -13.15 0.36 36.55
C LYS A 2 -13.72 -0.84 35.80
N LEU A 3 -13.30 -1.05 34.56
CA LEU A 3 -13.56 -2.27 33.80
C LEU A 3 -13.08 -3.48 34.58
N LYS A 4 -13.82 -4.59 34.53
CA LYS A 4 -13.43 -5.84 35.21
C LYS A 4 -12.30 -6.58 34.50
N THR A 5 -12.06 -6.27 33.23
CA THR A 5 -10.92 -6.76 32.43
C THR A 5 -9.67 -5.91 32.70
N ALA A 6 -8.56 -6.55 33.06
CA ALA A 6 -7.27 -5.90 33.26
C ALA A 6 -6.26 -6.40 32.24
N VAL A 7 -5.40 -5.50 31.75
CA VAL A 7 -4.35 -5.80 30.77
C VAL A 7 -2.99 -5.34 31.28
N LYS A 8 -1.98 -6.20 31.13
CA LYS A 8 -0.58 -5.86 31.39
C LYS A 8 0.25 -6.13 30.13
N ASN A 9 0.77 -5.07 29.53
CA ASN A 9 1.73 -5.19 28.43
C ASN A 9 3.04 -5.80 28.93
N LEU A 10 3.63 -6.69 28.15
CA LEU A 10 4.91 -7.34 28.42
C LEU A 10 5.95 -6.87 27.39
N HIS A 11 6.25 -5.57 27.38
CA HIS A 11 7.17 -4.97 26.42
C HIS A 11 8.54 -4.66 27.01
N GLU A 12 8.71 -4.79 28.32
CA GLU A 12 9.91 -4.39 29.04
C GLU A 12 10.73 -5.60 29.54
N GLY A 13 12.01 -5.36 29.78
CA GLY A 13 12.90 -6.33 30.42
C GLY A 13 13.31 -7.52 29.56
N TRP A 14 13.10 -7.43 28.25
CA TRP A 14 13.48 -8.50 27.33
C TRP A 14 14.98 -8.55 27.09
N LYS A 15 15.49 -9.76 26.91
CA LYS A 15 16.83 -10.08 26.47
C LYS A 15 16.75 -11.19 25.44
N PHE A 16 17.74 -11.22 24.54
CA PHE A 16 17.83 -12.24 23.49
C PHE A 16 19.24 -12.78 23.35
N ARG A 17 19.33 -13.92 22.72
CA ARG A 17 20.60 -14.56 22.34
C ARG A 17 20.40 -15.54 21.18
N GLN A 18 21.47 -15.83 20.48
CA GLN A 18 21.53 -17.01 19.60
C GLN A 18 21.41 -18.27 20.45
N ALA A 19 20.60 -19.25 20.05
CA ALA A 19 20.24 -20.40 20.88
C ALA A 19 21.46 -21.22 21.38
N ARG A 20 22.48 -21.35 20.50
CA ARG A 20 23.71 -22.09 20.83
C ARG A 20 24.71 -21.34 21.70
N LEU A 21 24.54 -20.02 21.89
CA LEU A 21 25.43 -19.17 22.69
C LEU A 21 24.84 -18.94 24.09
N THR A 22 25.68 -18.53 25.02
CA THR A 22 25.26 -18.28 26.42
C THR A 22 25.09 -16.79 26.74
N ASN A 23 25.68 -15.92 25.94
CA ASN A 23 25.66 -14.46 26.17
C ASN A 23 24.30 -13.86 25.81
N TRP A 24 23.69 -13.20 26.77
CA TRP A 24 22.45 -12.45 26.61
C TRP A 24 22.71 -10.98 26.28
N TYR A 25 21.88 -10.43 25.40
CA TYR A 25 21.87 -9.03 25.02
C TYR A 25 20.48 -8.43 25.26
N PRO A 26 20.36 -7.14 25.55
CA PRO A 26 19.05 -6.46 25.62
C PRO A 26 18.26 -6.60 24.30
N ALA A 27 16.95 -6.79 24.41
CA ALA A 27 16.05 -6.87 23.27
C ALA A 27 14.91 -5.85 23.37
N THR A 28 14.39 -5.45 22.24
CA THR A 28 13.19 -4.60 22.13
C THR A 28 11.99 -5.45 21.71
N VAL A 29 10.86 -5.31 22.41
CA VAL A 29 9.60 -5.98 22.06
C VAL A 29 8.46 -4.95 22.09
N PRO A 30 7.69 -4.83 20.99
CA PRO A 30 7.83 -5.51 19.69
C PRO A 30 9.17 -5.26 19.00
N GLY A 31 9.73 -6.31 18.37
CA GLY A 31 11.03 -6.25 17.72
C GLY A 31 11.33 -7.50 16.89
N VAL A 32 12.46 -7.44 16.18
CA VAL A 32 12.99 -8.59 15.42
C VAL A 32 14.50 -8.71 15.65
N VAL A 33 15.04 -9.90 15.46
CA VAL A 33 16.47 -10.22 15.70
C VAL A 33 17.41 -9.22 15.03
N HIS A 34 17.15 -8.83 13.79
CA HIS A 34 18.01 -7.90 13.05
C HIS A 34 18.11 -6.52 13.73
N THR A 35 17.00 -5.98 14.22
CA THR A 35 16.97 -4.68 14.91
C THR A 35 17.68 -4.77 16.27
N ASP A 36 17.53 -5.88 16.98
CA ASP A 36 18.22 -6.11 18.25
C ASP A 36 19.72 -6.30 18.07
N LEU A 37 20.15 -7.04 17.03
CA LEU A 37 21.58 -7.17 16.69
C LEU A 37 22.20 -5.80 16.32
N LEU A 38 21.46 -4.98 15.54
CA LEU A 38 21.89 -3.64 15.17
C LEU A 38 22.01 -2.73 16.40
N GLN A 39 21.01 -2.71 17.28
CA GLN A 39 21.00 -1.91 18.50
C GLN A 39 22.16 -2.25 19.44
N ASN A 40 22.50 -3.53 19.52
CA ASN A 40 23.63 -4.02 20.31
C ASN A 40 24.99 -3.93 19.57
N LYS A 41 25.02 -3.33 18.36
CA LYS A 41 26.25 -3.14 17.55
C LYS A 41 26.96 -4.46 17.21
N ILE A 42 26.22 -5.54 17.08
CA ILE A 42 26.71 -6.88 16.66
C ILE A 42 26.75 -6.94 15.14
N ILE A 43 25.85 -6.23 14.47
CA ILE A 43 25.85 -6.01 13.02
C ILE A 43 25.85 -4.50 12.72
N GLU A 44 26.29 -4.14 11.52
CA GLU A 44 26.20 -2.80 10.97
C GLU A 44 24.82 -2.61 10.30
N ASP A 45 24.50 -1.34 9.90
CA ASP A 45 23.22 -1.03 9.25
C ASP A 45 23.04 -1.89 7.99
N PRO A 46 22.01 -2.76 7.96
CA PRO A 46 21.73 -3.64 6.82
C PRO A 46 21.53 -2.91 5.49
N PHE A 47 21.09 -1.65 5.55
CA PHE A 47 20.76 -0.85 4.37
C PHE A 47 21.94 -0.03 3.84
N PHE A 48 23.08 -0.06 4.54
CA PHE A 48 24.26 0.68 4.14
C PHE A 48 25.13 -0.15 3.17
N ARG A 49 25.33 0.35 1.98
CA ARG A 49 26.17 -0.21 0.91
C ARG A 49 25.84 -1.69 0.63
N LEU A 50 26.76 -2.58 0.97
CA LEU A 50 26.69 -4.03 0.70
C LEU A 50 26.38 -4.88 1.94
N ASN A 51 26.05 -4.25 3.07
CA ASN A 51 25.93 -4.93 4.36
C ASN A 51 24.88 -6.06 4.36
N GLU A 52 23.78 -5.91 3.59
CA GLU A 52 22.76 -6.96 3.43
C GLU A 52 23.39 -8.32 3.11
N ARG A 53 24.41 -8.34 2.25
CA ARG A 53 25.05 -9.59 1.81
C ARG A 53 25.73 -10.35 2.94
N GLY A 54 26.29 -9.63 3.91
CA GLY A 54 26.98 -10.19 5.08
C GLY A 54 26.04 -10.76 6.15
N LEU A 55 24.73 -10.55 6.04
CA LEU A 55 23.76 -10.88 7.07
C LEU A 55 22.95 -12.15 6.80
N GLN A 56 23.26 -12.87 5.72
CA GLN A 56 22.56 -14.09 5.29
C GLN A 56 22.78 -15.32 6.20
N TRP A 57 23.45 -15.13 7.33
CA TRP A 57 23.62 -16.15 8.36
C TRP A 57 22.50 -16.12 9.42
N ILE A 58 21.82 -14.97 9.59
CA ILE A 58 20.89 -14.71 10.70
C ILE A 58 19.67 -15.63 10.63
N ASP A 59 19.12 -15.85 9.45
CA ASP A 59 17.95 -16.72 9.22
C ASP A 59 18.28 -18.23 9.35
N LYS A 60 19.56 -18.59 9.40
CA LYS A 60 20.02 -19.97 9.58
C LYS A 60 20.24 -20.35 11.04
N GLU A 61 20.09 -19.41 11.96
CA GLU A 61 20.28 -19.62 13.39
C GLU A 61 18.93 -19.62 14.12
N ASP A 62 18.89 -20.34 15.23
CA ASP A 62 17.77 -20.29 16.16
C ASP A 62 18.03 -19.22 17.21
N TRP A 63 16.96 -18.57 17.68
CA TRP A 63 17.04 -17.43 18.59
C TRP A 63 16.17 -17.63 19.83
N VAL A 64 16.59 -17.10 20.96
CA VAL A 64 15.85 -17.17 22.21
C VAL A 64 15.63 -15.79 22.76
N TYR A 65 14.38 -15.47 23.08
CA TYR A 65 13.96 -14.28 23.81
C TYR A 65 13.46 -14.67 25.18
N GLU A 66 13.75 -13.86 26.19
CA GLU A 66 13.32 -14.12 27.56
C GLU A 66 13.05 -12.83 28.33
N THR A 67 11.96 -12.80 29.09
CA THR A 67 11.69 -11.73 30.07
C THR A 67 11.17 -12.33 31.38
N CYS A 68 11.29 -11.55 32.46
CA CYS A 68 10.72 -11.88 33.75
C CYS A 68 9.68 -10.79 34.15
N PHE A 69 8.54 -11.20 34.66
CA PHE A 69 7.47 -10.30 35.04
C PHE A 69 6.72 -10.76 36.30
N THR A 70 6.09 -9.78 36.97
CA THR A 70 5.17 -10.03 38.12
C THR A 70 3.83 -9.38 37.81
N LEU A 71 2.72 -10.01 38.15
CA LEU A 71 1.38 -9.47 37.94
C LEU A 71 0.92 -8.70 39.19
N ALA A 72 0.13 -7.68 38.97
CA ALA A 72 -0.50 -6.95 40.09
C ALA A 72 -1.53 -7.81 40.82
N ALA A 73 -1.70 -7.58 42.12
CA ALA A 73 -2.58 -8.37 43.00
C ALA A 73 -4.06 -8.37 42.54
N ASP A 74 -4.51 -7.32 41.85
CA ASP A 74 -5.86 -7.25 41.27
C ASP A 74 -6.04 -8.18 40.09
N MET A 75 -5.01 -8.32 39.25
CA MET A 75 -4.98 -9.31 38.16
C MET A 75 -4.94 -10.73 38.70
N MET A 76 -4.11 -10.96 39.73
CA MET A 76 -3.99 -12.30 40.38
C MET A 76 -5.29 -12.81 40.98
N ARG A 77 -6.23 -11.92 41.31
CA ARG A 77 -7.56 -12.29 41.81
C ARG A 77 -8.57 -12.68 40.73
N LYS A 78 -8.21 -12.52 39.44
CA LYS A 78 -9.09 -12.88 38.34
C LYS A 78 -9.05 -14.39 38.06
N GLU A 79 -10.20 -14.95 37.73
CA GLU A 79 -10.34 -16.39 37.44
C GLU A 79 -9.70 -16.79 36.14
N ASN A 80 -9.75 -15.89 35.15
CA ASN A 80 -9.24 -16.13 33.81
C ASN A 80 -8.04 -15.25 33.49
N MET A 81 -7.08 -15.84 32.84
CA MET A 81 -5.92 -15.15 32.28
C MET A 81 -5.53 -15.75 30.95
N GLU A 82 -5.23 -14.89 29.97
CA GLU A 82 -4.65 -15.25 28.69
C GLU A 82 -3.36 -14.49 28.45
N LEU A 83 -2.37 -15.18 27.95
CA LEU A 83 -1.20 -14.60 27.28
C LEU A 83 -1.53 -14.43 25.81
N VAL A 84 -1.42 -13.21 25.31
CA VAL A 84 -1.75 -12.87 23.93
C VAL A 84 -0.52 -12.37 23.20
N PHE A 85 -0.20 -12.98 22.07
CA PHE A 85 0.74 -12.46 21.09
C PHE A 85 -0.06 -12.02 19.85
N GLU A 86 0.02 -10.75 19.49
CA GLU A 86 -0.61 -10.24 18.27
C GLU A 86 0.16 -10.67 16.99
N GLY A 87 1.38 -11.18 17.14
CA GLY A 87 2.16 -11.77 16.07
C GLY A 87 3.52 -12.31 16.52
N LEU A 88 3.82 -13.54 16.11
CA LEU A 88 5.10 -14.20 16.29
C LEU A 88 5.70 -14.54 14.92
N ASP A 89 6.91 -14.10 14.63
CA ASP A 89 7.58 -14.31 13.35
C ASP A 89 8.70 -15.33 13.49
N THR A 90 8.51 -16.59 13.16
CA THR A 90 7.35 -17.31 12.61
C THR A 90 7.15 -18.63 13.36
N TYR A 91 8.16 -19.52 13.31
CA TYR A 91 8.17 -20.79 14.04
C TYR A 91 8.67 -20.55 15.45
N ALA A 92 7.80 -20.65 16.44
CA ALA A 92 8.14 -20.30 17.82
C ALA A 92 7.56 -21.29 18.83
N ASP A 93 8.41 -21.81 19.73
CA ASP A 93 7.98 -22.52 20.93
C ASP A 93 7.97 -21.53 22.10
N VAL A 94 6.81 -21.36 22.74
CA VAL A 94 6.61 -20.44 23.87
C VAL A 94 6.55 -21.23 25.17
N TYR A 95 7.38 -20.81 26.13
CA TYR A 95 7.44 -21.39 27.47
C TYR A 95 7.07 -20.36 28.53
N LEU A 96 6.21 -20.74 29.44
CA LEU A 96 5.89 -19.97 30.64
C LEU A 96 6.26 -20.80 31.86
N ASN A 97 7.20 -20.31 32.70
CA ASN A 97 7.71 -21.02 33.87
C ASN A 97 8.15 -22.47 33.57
N ASP A 98 8.89 -22.62 32.46
CA ASP A 98 9.44 -23.88 31.93
C ASP A 98 8.42 -24.84 31.25
N GLU A 99 7.12 -24.53 31.29
CA GLU A 99 6.09 -25.30 30.59
C GLU A 99 5.93 -24.77 29.15
N CYS A 100 5.97 -25.66 28.13
CA CYS A 100 5.69 -25.33 26.75
C CYS A 100 4.18 -25.14 26.57
N ILE A 101 3.74 -23.90 26.35
CA ILE A 101 2.33 -23.53 26.27
C ILE A 101 1.83 -23.27 24.85
N LEU A 102 2.74 -23.08 23.89
CA LEU A 102 2.38 -22.82 22.49
C LEU A 102 3.51 -23.27 21.54
N LYS A 103 3.13 -23.80 20.39
CA LYS A 103 3.97 -23.90 19.19
C LYS A 103 3.33 -23.14 18.05
N ALA A 104 3.92 -21.99 17.70
CA ALA A 104 3.43 -21.12 16.64
C ALA A 104 4.17 -21.41 15.32
N ASP A 105 3.46 -21.23 14.20
CA ASP A 105 3.97 -21.47 12.85
C ASP A 105 3.42 -20.50 11.80
N ASN A 106 2.86 -19.36 12.25
CA ASN A 106 2.24 -18.35 11.39
C ASN A 106 2.39 -16.96 12.00
N MET A 107 3.03 -16.03 11.27
CA MET A 107 3.25 -14.67 11.76
C MET A 107 2.02 -13.76 11.68
N PHE A 108 1.01 -14.15 10.91
CA PHE A 108 -0.18 -13.35 10.65
C PHE A 108 -1.35 -13.64 11.60
N ARG A 109 -1.20 -14.67 12.46
CA ARG A 109 -2.21 -15.07 13.43
C ARG A 109 -2.00 -14.38 14.77
N ARG A 110 -3.12 -14.14 15.45
CA ARG A 110 -3.16 -13.81 16.87
C ARG A 110 -3.17 -15.09 17.69
N TRP A 111 -2.22 -15.22 18.62
CA TRP A 111 -2.09 -16.37 19.49
C TRP A 111 -2.57 -16.00 20.89
N SER A 112 -3.67 -16.60 21.35
CA SER A 112 -4.27 -16.38 22.68
C SER A 112 -4.27 -17.69 23.44
N ILE A 113 -3.54 -17.73 24.57
CA ILE A 113 -3.29 -18.94 25.33
C ILE A 113 -3.80 -18.79 26.76
N PRO A 114 -4.72 -19.66 27.25
CA PRO A 114 -5.10 -19.68 28.67
C PRO A 114 -3.89 -20.02 29.54
N VAL A 115 -3.54 -19.13 30.48
CA VAL A 115 -2.29 -19.25 31.26
C VAL A 115 -2.51 -19.23 32.77
N ARG A 116 -3.74 -19.11 33.25
CA ARG A 116 -4.05 -18.98 34.71
C ARG A 116 -3.37 -20.07 35.56
N GLN A 117 -3.30 -21.31 35.07
CA GLN A 117 -2.72 -22.45 35.75
C GLN A 117 -1.17 -22.45 35.80
N TYR A 118 -0.53 -21.68 34.93
CA TYR A 118 0.94 -21.60 34.82
C TYR A 118 1.52 -20.36 35.51
N ILE A 119 0.67 -19.38 35.88
CA ILE A 119 1.08 -18.12 36.50
C ILE A 119 1.42 -18.34 37.96
N ARG A 120 2.57 -17.81 38.39
CA ARG A 120 3.07 -17.70 39.76
C ARG A 120 2.77 -16.31 40.32
N GLU A 121 2.79 -16.16 41.63
CA GLU A 121 2.59 -14.84 42.27
C GLU A 121 3.65 -13.84 41.89
N GLU A 122 4.90 -14.28 41.78
CA GLU A 122 6.07 -13.47 41.41
C GLU A 122 7.01 -14.21 40.49
N ASN A 123 7.86 -13.42 39.76
CA ASN A 123 8.98 -13.95 39.01
C ASN A 123 8.57 -14.95 37.92
N ASN A 124 7.49 -14.62 37.16
CA ASN A 124 7.14 -15.42 36.00
C ASN A 124 8.17 -15.23 34.88
N ILE A 125 8.69 -16.31 34.36
CA ILE A 125 9.65 -16.32 33.24
C ILE A 125 8.89 -16.68 31.96
N LEU A 126 8.88 -15.74 30.99
CA LEU A 126 8.37 -15.97 29.64
C LEU A 126 9.55 -16.12 28.69
N LYS A 127 9.64 -17.25 28.02
CA LYS A 127 10.70 -17.56 27.06
C LYS A 127 10.08 -17.94 25.72
N VAL A 128 10.59 -17.36 24.62
CA VAL A 128 10.20 -17.68 23.26
C VAL A 128 11.42 -18.17 22.50
N TYR A 129 11.37 -19.40 22.00
CA TYR A 129 12.40 -20.01 21.18
C TYR A 129 11.97 -19.95 19.72
N PHE A 130 12.66 -19.16 18.92
CA PHE A 130 12.43 -19.05 17.47
C PHE A 130 13.33 -20.05 16.74
N HIS A 131 12.71 -20.94 15.98
CA HIS A 131 13.39 -21.84 15.08
C HIS A 131 13.73 -21.14 13.76
N SER A 132 14.89 -21.45 13.21
CA SER A 132 15.26 -20.99 11.87
C SER A 132 14.26 -21.50 10.82
N PRO A 133 13.65 -20.59 10.02
CA PRO A 133 12.80 -21.03 8.91
C PRO A 133 13.56 -21.86 7.88
N VAL A 134 14.85 -21.60 7.69
CA VAL A 134 15.72 -22.40 6.79
C VAL A 134 15.82 -23.85 7.29
N LYS A 135 16.07 -24.05 8.60
CA LYS A 135 16.18 -25.40 9.19
C LYS A 135 14.87 -26.19 9.14
N ILE A 136 13.73 -25.47 9.24
CA ILE A 136 12.40 -26.10 9.22
C ILE A 136 11.95 -26.40 7.78
N ASP A 137 12.19 -25.49 6.82
CA ASP A 137 11.53 -25.55 5.52
C ASP A 137 12.40 -26.18 4.42
N VAL A 138 13.73 -26.15 4.53
CA VAL A 138 14.62 -26.89 3.60
C VAL A 138 14.31 -28.39 3.58
N PRO A 139 14.13 -29.08 4.72
CA PRO A 139 13.71 -30.49 4.70
C PRO A 139 12.35 -30.73 4.04
N LYS A 140 11.39 -29.78 4.18
CA LYS A 140 10.09 -29.89 3.49
C LYS A 140 10.27 -29.80 1.98
N TRP A 141 11.11 -28.85 1.51
CA TRP A 141 11.45 -28.73 0.09
C TRP A 141 12.09 -30.02 -0.45
N ASP A 142 13.06 -30.56 0.26
CA ASP A 142 13.80 -31.77 -0.15
C ASP A 142 12.91 -33.03 -0.15
N ALA A 143 11.84 -33.05 0.63
CA ALA A 143 10.88 -34.13 0.70
C ALA A 143 9.81 -34.10 -0.41
N LEU A 144 9.68 -32.98 -1.14
CA LEU A 144 8.71 -32.89 -2.22
C LEU A 144 9.12 -33.76 -3.42
N PRO A 145 8.18 -34.50 -4.02
CA PRO A 145 8.45 -35.29 -5.23
C PRO A 145 8.61 -34.42 -6.48
N TYR A 146 8.21 -33.14 -6.42
CA TYR A 146 8.32 -32.12 -7.46
C TYR A 146 8.39 -30.73 -6.83
N GLN A 147 8.95 -29.78 -7.57
CA GLN A 147 9.12 -28.41 -7.08
C GLN A 147 7.88 -27.56 -7.40
N TYR A 148 7.37 -26.84 -6.39
CA TYR A 148 6.36 -25.81 -6.60
C TYR A 148 7.00 -24.56 -7.19
N PRO A 149 6.45 -23.98 -8.26
CA PRO A 149 6.96 -22.74 -8.81
C PRO A 149 6.80 -21.60 -7.81
N ALA A 150 7.86 -20.83 -7.61
CA ALA A 150 7.86 -19.61 -6.82
C ALA A 150 8.79 -18.58 -7.47
N SER A 151 8.30 -17.38 -7.68
CA SER A 151 9.07 -16.23 -8.17
C SER A 151 9.52 -15.35 -7.01
N ASN A 152 10.55 -14.53 -7.25
CA ASN A 152 11.06 -13.52 -6.33
C ASN A 152 11.64 -14.03 -4.98
N ASP A 153 11.55 -15.30 -4.64
CA ASP A 153 12.32 -15.86 -3.52
C ASP A 153 13.80 -15.92 -3.92
N GLN A 154 14.61 -15.06 -3.31
CA GLN A 154 16.04 -14.92 -3.62
C GLN A 154 16.89 -15.92 -2.82
N SER A 155 16.54 -17.18 -2.87
CA SER A 155 17.22 -18.28 -2.17
C SER A 155 18.72 -18.38 -2.50
N GLU A 156 19.11 -18.01 -3.71
CA GLU A 156 20.50 -17.96 -4.16
C GLU A 156 21.33 -17.00 -3.30
N ASN A 157 20.80 -15.79 -3.01
CA ASN A 157 21.43 -14.80 -2.14
C ASN A 157 21.57 -15.34 -0.70
N GLY A 158 20.63 -16.19 -0.27
CA GLY A 158 20.68 -16.90 1.01
C GLY A 158 21.63 -18.10 1.04
N GLY A 159 22.25 -18.46 -0.08
CA GLY A 159 23.09 -19.67 -0.19
C GLY A 159 22.28 -20.97 -0.14
N LEU A 160 21.01 -20.92 -0.56
CA LEU A 160 20.09 -22.07 -0.60
C LEU A 160 19.91 -22.63 -2.02
N PHE A 161 20.68 -22.11 -2.97
CA PHE A 161 20.56 -22.44 -4.39
C PHE A 161 19.16 -22.19 -4.91
N ASN A 162 18.52 -23.18 -5.52
CA ASN A 162 17.17 -23.09 -6.07
C ASN A 162 16.04 -23.45 -5.09
N LYS A 163 16.34 -23.64 -3.79
CA LYS A 163 15.33 -24.03 -2.81
C LYS A 163 14.47 -22.86 -2.38
N LYS A 164 13.33 -22.67 -3.05
CA LYS A 164 12.36 -21.61 -2.82
C LYS A 164 11.47 -21.97 -1.62
N ILE A 165 11.91 -21.65 -0.40
CA ILE A 165 11.27 -22.09 0.83
C ILE A 165 10.16 -21.17 1.34
N SER A 166 10.00 -19.98 0.77
CA SER A 166 8.96 -19.00 1.15
C SER A 166 7.52 -19.55 1.07
N ILE A 167 7.29 -20.59 0.31
CA ILE A 167 5.97 -21.22 0.10
C ILE A 167 5.48 -22.07 1.28
N PHE A 168 6.34 -22.43 2.22
CA PHE A 168 5.99 -23.29 3.37
C PHE A 168 5.64 -22.48 4.62
N ALA A 169 6.39 -21.40 4.87
CA ALA A 169 6.16 -20.55 6.03
C ALA A 169 4.99 -19.59 5.80
N ARG A 170 4.06 -19.51 6.75
CA ARG A 170 3.11 -18.41 6.77
C ARG A 170 3.81 -17.16 7.31
N LYS A 171 4.59 -16.55 6.45
CA LYS A 171 5.46 -15.41 6.69
C LYS A 171 5.40 -14.47 5.48
N ALA A 172 5.65 -13.17 5.73
CA ALA A 172 5.72 -12.17 4.66
C ALA A 172 6.71 -12.60 3.57
N GLY A 173 6.20 -12.80 2.35
CA GLY A 173 6.98 -13.34 1.24
C GLY A 173 8.18 -12.49 0.87
N TYR A 174 8.03 -11.15 0.94
CA TYR A 174 9.10 -10.21 0.58
C TYR A 174 10.35 -10.29 1.48
N HIS A 175 10.25 -10.85 2.69
CA HIS A 175 11.42 -11.09 3.54
C HIS A 175 12.43 -12.06 2.92
N TYR A 176 11.98 -12.96 2.05
CA TYR A 176 12.85 -13.88 1.28
C TYR A 176 13.50 -13.20 0.06
N GLY A 177 13.34 -11.88 -0.05
CA GLY A 177 13.77 -11.07 -1.18
C GLY A 177 12.65 -10.86 -2.20
N TRP A 178 12.69 -9.71 -2.87
CA TRP A 178 11.79 -9.37 -3.96
C TRP A 178 12.53 -8.55 -5.02
N ASP A 179 11.93 -8.28 -6.16
CA ASP A 179 12.54 -7.45 -7.23
C ASP A 179 12.63 -5.94 -6.87
N TRP A 180 12.19 -5.59 -5.65
CA TRP A 180 12.36 -4.28 -5.00
C TRP A 180 12.81 -4.39 -3.53
N GLY A 181 12.89 -5.59 -2.95
CA GLY A 181 13.16 -5.84 -1.53
C GLY A 181 14.44 -6.64 -1.27
N PRO A 182 15.15 -6.38 -0.16
CA PRO A 182 16.31 -7.15 0.23
C PRO A 182 15.90 -8.54 0.74
N ARG A 183 16.81 -9.51 0.68
CA ARG A 183 16.62 -10.79 1.38
C ARG A 183 17.12 -10.68 2.81
N LEU A 184 16.21 -10.37 3.73
CA LEU A 184 16.47 -10.28 5.16
C LEU A 184 15.32 -10.97 5.90
N VAL A 185 15.44 -12.27 6.09
CA VAL A 185 14.42 -13.14 6.70
C VAL A 185 14.45 -12.96 8.20
N THR A 186 13.45 -12.28 8.73
CA THR A 186 13.36 -11.90 10.14
C THR A 186 12.84 -13.01 11.04
N SER A 187 13.07 -12.86 12.34
CA SER A 187 12.42 -13.63 13.43
C SER A 187 12.24 -12.71 14.62
N GLY A 188 11.14 -12.85 15.37
CA GLY A 188 10.93 -12.07 16.58
C GLY A 188 9.48 -11.94 17.02
N ILE A 189 9.26 -11.26 18.14
CA ILE A 189 7.95 -10.87 18.66
C ILE A 189 7.60 -9.53 18.00
N TRP A 190 7.08 -9.58 16.77
CA TRP A 190 7.00 -8.41 15.91
C TRP A 190 5.78 -7.50 16.15
N ARG A 191 4.80 -8.01 16.92
CA ARG A 191 3.61 -7.28 17.37
C ARG A 191 3.48 -7.33 18.89
N PRO A 192 2.56 -6.54 19.50
CA PRO A 192 2.41 -6.51 20.96
C PRO A 192 2.20 -7.88 21.60
N VAL A 193 2.71 -8.02 22.83
CA VAL A 193 2.47 -9.16 23.72
C VAL A 193 2.00 -8.64 25.08
N TYR A 194 0.96 -9.29 25.62
CA TYR A 194 0.35 -8.87 26.90
C TYR A 194 -0.37 -10.02 27.60
N ILE A 195 -0.58 -9.85 28.93
CA ILE A 195 -1.53 -10.66 29.72
C ILE A 195 -2.84 -9.90 29.83
N ARG A 196 -3.95 -10.58 29.53
CA ARG A 196 -5.31 -10.12 29.78
C ARG A 196 -5.95 -11.00 30.85
N ALA A 197 -6.57 -10.37 31.87
CA ALA A 197 -7.20 -11.08 33.00
C ALA A 197 -8.62 -10.53 33.24
N TRP A 198 -9.58 -11.41 33.42
CA TRP A 198 -11.00 -11.06 33.67
C TRP A 198 -11.67 -12.05 34.59
N SER A 199 -12.87 -11.70 35.05
CA SER A 199 -13.77 -12.55 35.83
C SER A 199 -15.18 -12.44 35.26
N ASP A 200 -15.97 -13.49 35.46
CA ASP A 200 -17.37 -13.63 35.07
C ASP A 200 -17.63 -13.64 33.55
N LEU A 201 -17.24 -12.57 32.86
CA LEU A 201 -17.58 -12.39 31.43
C LEU A 201 -16.63 -11.42 30.74
N ARG A 202 -16.44 -11.61 29.44
CA ARG A 202 -15.77 -10.65 28.53
C ARG A 202 -16.44 -10.56 27.18
N ILE A 203 -16.24 -9.43 26.50
CA ILE A 203 -16.50 -9.30 25.07
C ILE A 203 -15.34 -9.93 24.32
N ASN A 204 -15.63 -10.90 23.48
CA ASN A 204 -14.65 -11.55 22.63
C ASN A 204 -14.55 -10.84 21.27
N ASP A 205 -15.69 -10.52 20.66
CA ASP A 205 -15.77 -9.87 19.37
C ASP A 205 -17.03 -9.01 19.23
N VAL A 206 -16.95 -7.93 18.43
CA VAL A 206 -18.10 -7.10 18.04
C VAL A 206 -18.04 -6.84 16.55
N PHE A 207 -19.08 -7.20 15.83
CA PHE A 207 -19.23 -6.92 14.40
C PHE A 207 -20.47 -6.07 14.16
N ILE A 208 -20.29 -4.92 13.53
CA ILE A 208 -21.35 -3.96 13.17
C ILE A 208 -21.73 -4.18 11.70
N GLU A 209 -22.66 -5.12 11.48
CA GLU A 209 -23.13 -5.45 10.15
C GLU A 209 -24.10 -4.40 9.61
N GLN A 210 -23.83 -3.86 8.44
CA GLN A 210 -24.67 -2.88 7.75
C GLN A 210 -25.56 -3.60 6.74
N LYS A 211 -26.77 -3.99 7.15
CA LYS A 211 -27.72 -4.78 6.35
C LYS A 211 -28.32 -3.99 5.19
N GLU A 212 -28.64 -2.71 5.44
CA GLU A 212 -29.20 -1.80 4.45
C GLU A 212 -28.68 -0.40 4.71
N VAL A 213 -28.15 0.26 3.71
CA VAL A 213 -27.65 1.64 3.85
C VAL A 213 -28.20 2.54 2.72
N GLY A 214 -28.79 3.64 3.14
CA GLY A 214 -29.24 4.70 2.23
C GLY A 214 -29.24 6.06 2.94
N ALA A 215 -29.41 7.15 2.17
CA ALA A 215 -29.41 8.51 2.71
C ALA A 215 -30.53 8.78 3.73
N GLY A 216 -31.66 8.06 3.66
CA GLY A 216 -32.78 8.20 4.58
C GLY A 216 -32.65 7.38 5.86
N ARG A 217 -32.04 6.21 5.76
CA ARG A 217 -31.87 5.28 6.88
C ARG A 217 -30.73 4.30 6.65
N ALA A 218 -30.17 3.78 7.74
CA ALA A 218 -29.36 2.58 7.74
C ALA A 218 -29.88 1.56 8.77
N VAL A 219 -30.01 0.30 8.35
CA VAL A 219 -30.40 -0.83 9.20
C VAL A 219 -29.14 -1.61 9.56
N ILE A 220 -28.89 -1.73 10.86
CA ILE A 220 -27.62 -2.24 11.38
C ILE A 220 -27.90 -3.35 12.41
N ALA A 221 -27.06 -4.39 12.38
CA ALA A 221 -27.03 -5.43 13.37
C ALA A 221 -25.67 -5.46 14.08
N GLY A 222 -25.64 -5.23 15.37
CA GLY A 222 -24.47 -5.43 16.20
C GLY A 222 -24.39 -6.86 16.70
N HIS A 223 -23.49 -7.66 16.13
CA HIS A 223 -23.23 -9.04 16.56
C HIS A 223 -22.15 -9.02 17.63
N VAL A 224 -22.48 -9.47 18.82
CA VAL A 224 -21.60 -9.47 19.99
C VAL A 224 -21.33 -10.92 20.42
N GLU A 225 -20.06 -11.31 20.42
CA GLU A 225 -19.60 -12.61 20.93
C GLU A 225 -19.06 -12.42 22.34
N LEU A 226 -19.60 -13.18 23.28
CA LEU A 226 -19.33 -13.09 24.71
C LEU A 226 -18.83 -14.43 25.24
N ASP A 227 -17.79 -14.43 26.06
CA ASP A 227 -17.35 -15.60 26.81
C ASP A 227 -17.75 -15.44 28.26
N ALA A 228 -18.65 -16.30 28.77
CA ALA A 228 -19.14 -16.32 30.13
C ALA A 228 -18.57 -17.52 30.92
N ASP A 229 -18.12 -17.28 32.16
CA ASP A 229 -17.50 -18.32 32.99
C ASP A 229 -18.56 -19.20 33.70
N LYS A 230 -19.77 -18.70 33.76
CA LYS A 230 -20.92 -19.33 34.42
C LYS A 230 -22.22 -18.93 33.73
N ASP A 231 -23.29 -19.65 34.03
CA ASP A 231 -24.64 -19.23 33.66
C ASP A 231 -24.97 -17.88 34.35
N MET A 232 -25.51 -16.94 33.56
CA MET A 232 -25.86 -15.59 34.01
C MET A 232 -27.23 -15.21 33.46
N ASP A 233 -28.15 -14.82 34.35
CA ASP A 233 -29.50 -14.41 33.98
C ASP A 233 -29.61 -12.89 33.83
N GLY A 234 -30.45 -12.44 32.89
CA GLY A 234 -30.82 -11.04 32.71
C GLY A 234 -29.68 -10.11 32.37
N VAL A 235 -28.69 -10.58 31.61
CA VAL A 235 -27.57 -9.75 31.10
C VAL A 235 -28.09 -8.80 30.04
N LEU A 236 -27.84 -7.50 30.26
CA LEU A 236 -28.20 -6.44 29.30
C LEU A 236 -27.00 -6.09 28.44
N VAL A 237 -27.19 -6.18 27.13
CA VAL A 237 -26.24 -5.73 26.09
C VAL A 237 -26.79 -4.48 25.45
N THR A 238 -26.04 -3.37 25.47
CA THR A 238 -26.44 -2.11 24.82
C THR A 238 -25.42 -1.65 23.81
N ILE A 239 -25.90 -1.02 22.73
CA ILE A 239 -25.06 -0.31 21.77
C ILE A 239 -25.43 1.17 21.83
N THR A 240 -24.43 2.01 22.15
CA THR A 240 -24.58 3.43 22.37
C THR A 240 -23.75 4.22 21.36
N ASP A 241 -24.31 5.26 20.76
CA ASP A 241 -23.53 6.26 20.02
C ASP A 241 -22.80 7.16 21.05
N GLU A 242 -21.46 7.03 21.11
CA GLU A 242 -20.65 7.78 22.09
C GLU A 242 -20.75 9.30 21.91
N ALA A 243 -20.90 9.79 20.68
CA ALA A 243 -20.94 11.22 20.42
C ALA A 243 -22.20 11.89 21.00
N THR A 244 -23.32 11.18 21.01
CA THR A 244 -24.62 11.69 21.49
C THR A 244 -25.00 11.13 22.87
N GLY A 245 -24.36 10.07 23.33
CA GLY A 245 -24.75 9.31 24.54
C GLY A 245 -26.06 8.54 24.37
N ARG A 246 -26.63 8.47 23.17
CA ARG A 246 -27.90 7.79 22.91
C ARG A 246 -27.71 6.30 22.78
N VAL A 247 -28.47 5.51 23.54
CA VAL A 247 -28.62 4.08 23.31
C VAL A 247 -29.41 3.87 22.03
N LEU A 248 -28.78 3.19 21.07
CA LEU A 248 -29.32 2.91 19.75
C LEU A 248 -30.13 1.62 19.73
N GLY A 249 -29.65 0.61 20.46
CA GLY A 249 -30.29 -0.69 20.60
C GLY A 249 -29.87 -1.35 21.90
N GLU A 250 -30.74 -2.21 22.39
CA GLU A 250 -30.53 -3.01 23.61
C GLU A 250 -31.07 -4.41 23.42
N TRP A 251 -30.50 -5.38 24.13
CA TRP A 251 -30.93 -6.74 24.18
C TRP A 251 -30.70 -7.36 25.57
N GLN A 252 -31.67 -8.05 26.10
CA GLN A 252 -31.55 -8.74 27.37
C GLN A 252 -31.51 -10.25 27.12
N ALA A 253 -30.49 -10.90 27.67
CA ALA A 253 -30.22 -12.32 27.48
C ALA A 253 -29.90 -13.04 28.77
N ASP A 254 -30.27 -14.32 28.81
CA ASP A 254 -29.68 -15.27 29.71
C ASP A 254 -28.52 -15.95 29.01
N LEU A 255 -27.32 -15.82 29.58
CA LEU A 255 -26.11 -16.40 29.00
C LEU A 255 -25.82 -17.76 29.65
N LYS A 256 -25.27 -18.66 28.85
CA LYS A 256 -24.73 -19.93 29.28
C LYS A 256 -23.23 -19.86 29.45
N ARG A 257 -22.67 -20.68 30.33
CA ARG A 257 -21.23 -20.86 30.45
C ARG A 257 -20.62 -21.22 29.06
N GLY A 258 -19.55 -20.52 28.70
CA GLY A 258 -18.88 -20.63 27.41
C GLY A 258 -19.22 -19.48 26.45
N THR A 259 -19.05 -19.71 25.15
CA THR A 259 -19.26 -18.68 24.14
C THR A 259 -20.73 -18.49 23.82
N ASN A 260 -21.21 -17.25 23.92
CA ASN A 260 -22.57 -16.82 23.58
C ASN A 260 -22.51 -15.80 22.44
N ARG A 261 -23.55 -15.80 21.58
CA ARG A 261 -23.71 -14.84 20.49
C ARG A 261 -25.03 -14.12 20.60
N VAL A 262 -24.96 -12.80 20.64
CA VAL A 262 -26.10 -11.90 20.80
C VAL A 262 -26.15 -10.97 19.61
N THR A 263 -27.35 -10.65 19.14
CA THR A 263 -27.53 -9.64 18.09
C THR A 263 -28.40 -8.50 18.60
N VAL A 264 -27.90 -7.28 18.47
CA VAL A 264 -28.61 -6.04 18.80
C VAL A 264 -28.88 -5.28 17.53
N ASP A 265 -30.14 -5.29 17.09
CA ASP A 265 -30.58 -4.57 15.87
C ASP A 265 -30.90 -3.11 16.21
N PHE A 266 -30.54 -2.17 15.32
CA PHE A 266 -30.90 -0.76 15.44
C PHE A 266 -30.98 -0.06 14.08
N VAL A 267 -31.60 1.11 14.08
CA VAL A 267 -31.78 1.94 12.87
C VAL A 267 -31.22 3.34 13.09
N LEU A 268 -30.39 3.79 12.19
CA LEU A 268 -29.97 5.18 12.09
C LEU A 268 -30.86 5.89 11.06
N HIS A 269 -31.51 6.96 11.49
CA HIS A 269 -32.29 7.82 10.61
C HIS A 269 -31.42 8.97 10.07
N LYS A 270 -31.45 9.17 8.73
CA LYS A 270 -30.62 10.16 8.01
C LYS A 270 -29.14 10.09 8.46
N PRO A 271 -28.50 8.92 8.33
CA PRO A 271 -27.10 8.76 8.76
C PRO A 271 -26.19 9.69 7.97
N LYS A 272 -25.13 10.18 8.61
CA LYS A 272 -23.97 10.72 7.89
C LYS A 272 -23.24 9.55 7.27
N LEU A 273 -23.11 9.56 5.93
CA LEU A 273 -22.43 8.49 5.21
C LEU A 273 -20.91 8.74 5.17
N TRP A 274 -20.16 7.65 5.20
CA TRP A 274 -18.73 7.70 4.91
C TRP A 274 -18.49 7.81 3.40
N TRP A 275 -17.59 8.70 3.00
CA TRP A 275 -17.19 8.90 1.61
C TRP A 275 -15.68 8.77 1.45
N SER A 276 -15.26 8.31 0.27
CA SER A 276 -13.85 8.27 -0.06
C SER A 276 -13.28 9.66 -0.35
N ASN A 277 -11.96 9.80 -0.24
CA ASN A 277 -11.24 11.04 -0.50
C ASN A 277 -11.65 11.69 -1.83
N GLY A 278 -11.99 12.98 -1.80
CA GLY A 278 -12.43 13.77 -2.95
C GLY A 278 -13.92 13.69 -3.27
N LEU A 279 -14.72 12.80 -2.63
CA LEU A 279 -16.15 12.64 -2.90
C LEU A 279 -17.05 13.11 -1.76
N GLY A 280 -16.53 13.32 -0.57
CA GLY A 280 -17.28 13.79 0.58
C GLY A 280 -16.52 13.61 1.89
N GLU A 281 -17.23 13.77 3.02
CA GLU A 281 -16.67 13.61 4.36
C GLU A 281 -16.54 12.12 4.71
N PRO A 282 -15.36 11.61 5.12
CA PRO A 282 -15.19 10.25 5.62
C PRO A 282 -15.67 10.15 7.09
N PHE A 283 -16.97 10.31 7.30
CA PHE A 283 -17.55 10.41 8.64
C PHE A 283 -17.57 9.06 9.35
N LEU A 284 -17.09 9.02 10.61
CA LEU A 284 -17.00 7.82 11.43
C LEU A 284 -17.85 7.96 12.70
N TYR A 285 -18.73 6.99 12.92
CA TYR A 285 -19.42 6.80 14.19
C TYR A 285 -18.53 6.06 15.18
N ARG A 286 -18.79 6.25 16.46
CA ARG A 286 -18.19 5.48 17.56
C ARG A 286 -19.30 4.77 18.31
N PHE A 287 -19.43 3.46 18.10
CA PHE A 287 -20.44 2.64 18.75
C PHE A 287 -19.81 1.90 19.92
N ARG A 288 -20.28 2.25 21.15
CA ARG A 288 -19.85 1.57 22.36
C ARG A 288 -20.85 0.47 22.71
N THR A 289 -20.34 -0.75 22.82
CA THR A 289 -21.06 -1.92 23.30
C THR A 289 -20.75 -2.11 24.79
N ASP A 290 -21.76 -2.02 25.64
CA ASP A 290 -21.65 -2.22 27.08
C ASP A 290 -22.38 -3.51 27.48
N ILE A 291 -21.77 -4.29 28.39
CA ILE A 291 -22.36 -5.48 28.97
C ILE A 291 -22.62 -5.23 30.44
N ILE A 292 -23.88 -5.31 30.85
CA ILE A 292 -24.34 -4.96 32.19
C ILE A 292 -25.08 -6.16 32.83
N ALA A 293 -24.71 -6.53 34.04
CA ALA A 293 -25.42 -7.54 34.80
C ALA A 293 -25.58 -7.08 36.26
N GLY A 294 -26.77 -7.26 36.85
CA GLY A 294 -27.06 -6.82 38.21
C GLY A 294 -26.86 -5.31 38.42
N GLY A 295 -26.97 -4.49 37.39
CA GLY A 295 -26.73 -3.05 37.45
C GLY A 295 -25.25 -2.65 37.38
N GLU A 296 -24.32 -3.58 37.27
CA GLU A 296 -22.88 -3.32 37.12
C GLU A 296 -22.40 -3.50 35.67
N LEU A 297 -21.53 -2.57 35.21
CA LEU A 297 -20.80 -2.72 33.93
C LEU A 297 -19.72 -3.80 34.10
N LEU A 298 -19.82 -4.87 33.32
CA LEU A 298 -18.87 -5.99 33.34
C LEU A 298 -17.74 -5.78 32.33
N ASP A 299 -18.09 -5.44 31.09
CA ASP A 299 -17.12 -5.18 30.01
C ASP A 299 -17.67 -4.15 29.01
N SER A 300 -16.78 -3.52 28.24
CA SER A 300 -17.14 -2.50 27.25
C SER A 300 -16.15 -2.49 26.12
N LYS A 301 -16.65 -2.36 24.89
CA LYS A 301 -15.83 -2.23 23.68
C LYS A 301 -16.41 -1.16 22.75
N THR A 302 -15.54 -0.31 22.19
CA THR A 302 -15.94 0.71 21.22
C THR A 302 -15.40 0.36 19.84
N GLU A 303 -16.27 0.37 18.83
CA GLU A 303 -15.94 0.22 17.42
C GLU A 303 -16.09 1.56 16.70
N ARG A 304 -15.13 1.89 15.82
CA ARG A 304 -15.22 3.03 14.87
C ARG A 304 -15.77 2.52 13.55
N VAL A 305 -16.87 3.07 13.08
CA VAL A 305 -17.58 2.55 11.91
C VAL A 305 -18.01 3.68 10.98
N GLY A 306 -17.63 3.63 9.72
CA GLY A 306 -18.19 4.49 8.67
C GLY A 306 -19.41 3.82 8.04
N ILE A 307 -20.56 4.52 8.08
CA ILE A 307 -21.80 4.02 7.49
C ILE A 307 -21.76 4.23 5.98
N ARG A 308 -21.76 3.17 5.22
CA ARG A 308 -21.66 3.21 3.75
C ARG A 308 -22.25 1.98 3.07
N SER A 309 -22.73 2.13 1.84
CA SER A 309 -22.93 1.04 0.90
C SER A 309 -21.74 0.99 -0.05
N LEU A 310 -21.04 -0.13 -0.12
CA LEU A 310 -19.91 -0.34 -1.03
C LEU A 310 -20.06 -1.68 -1.74
N LYS A 311 -19.95 -1.66 -3.06
CA LYS A 311 -20.05 -2.85 -3.92
C LYS A 311 -18.99 -2.79 -5.01
N VAL A 312 -18.46 -3.95 -5.40
CA VAL A 312 -17.77 -4.11 -6.69
C VAL A 312 -18.81 -4.59 -7.68
N VAL A 313 -19.00 -3.83 -8.76
CA VAL A 313 -19.97 -4.16 -9.81
C VAL A 313 -19.25 -4.91 -10.92
N HIS A 314 -19.50 -6.21 -10.99
CA HIS A 314 -18.99 -7.13 -12.01
C HIS A 314 -20.18 -7.77 -12.71
N GLN A 315 -20.64 -7.17 -13.80
CA GLN A 315 -21.86 -7.55 -14.52
C GLN A 315 -21.63 -7.56 -16.04
N PRO A 316 -22.32 -8.43 -16.79
CA PRO A 316 -22.26 -8.43 -18.25
C PRO A 316 -22.67 -7.07 -18.84
N ASP A 317 -21.93 -6.59 -19.83
CA ASP A 317 -22.31 -5.48 -20.71
C ASP A 317 -22.04 -5.83 -22.19
N LYS A 318 -22.12 -4.84 -23.07
CA LYS A 318 -21.91 -5.04 -24.52
C LYS A 318 -20.48 -5.42 -24.91
N ASP A 319 -19.50 -5.19 -24.04
CA ASP A 319 -18.07 -5.36 -24.33
C ASP A 319 -17.41 -6.45 -23.46
N GLY A 320 -18.17 -7.15 -22.59
CA GLY A 320 -17.68 -8.16 -21.63
C GLY A 320 -18.34 -8.02 -20.27
N HIS A 321 -17.57 -7.81 -19.18
CA HIS A 321 -18.09 -7.54 -17.85
C HIS A 321 -17.50 -6.25 -17.30
N THR A 322 -18.34 -5.43 -16.65
CA THR A 322 -17.90 -4.26 -15.89
C THR A 322 -17.01 -4.67 -14.72
N PHE A 323 -16.11 -3.79 -14.29
CA PHE A 323 -15.38 -3.95 -13.03
C PHE A 323 -15.14 -2.56 -12.42
N TYR A 324 -15.99 -2.17 -11.46
CA TYR A 324 -15.85 -0.87 -10.79
C TYR A 324 -16.45 -0.89 -9.38
N ILE A 325 -16.07 0.11 -8.59
CA ILE A 325 -16.59 0.32 -7.25
C ILE A 325 -17.80 1.25 -7.30
N GLU A 326 -18.89 0.83 -6.65
CA GLU A 326 -20.04 1.68 -6.35
C GLU A 326 -20.03 2.00 -4.86
N LEU A 327 -19.90 3.28 -4.51
CA LEU A 327 -19.94 3.79 -3.14
C LEU A 327 -21.21 4.64 -2.96
N ASN A 328 -22.06 4.28 -2.00
CA ASN A 328 -23.32 4.98 -1.68
C ASN A 328 -24.22 5.16 -2.92
N GLY A 329 -24.25 4.16 -3.81
CA GLY A 329 -25.03 4.18 -5.05
C GLY A 329 -24.42 5.04 -6.17
N ARG A 330 -23.15 5.44 -6.05
CA ARG A 330 -22.43 6.19 -7.07
C ARG A 330 -21.22 5.40 -7.58
N PRO A 331 -21.07 5.24 -8.90
CA PRO A 331 -19.82 4.71 -9.46
C PRO A 331 -18.65 5.60 -9.10
N VAL A 332 -17.53 5.00 -8.70
CA VAL A 332 -16.30 5.71 -8.31
C VAL A 332 -15.16 5.27 -9.20
N PHE A 333 -14.47 6.24 -9.80
CA PHE A 333 -13.19 5.96 -10.44
C PHE A 333 -12.12 5.77 -9.35
N ALA A 334 -11.58 4.55 -9.23
CA ALA A 334 -10.53 4.23 -8.28
C ALA A 334 -9.20 4.83 -8.76
N LYS A 335 -8.64 5.74 -7.96
CA LYS A 335 -7.36 6.42 -8.19
C LYS A 335 -6.39 6.06 -7.09
N GLY A 336 -5.27 5.45 -7.41
CA GLY A 336 -4.36 5.08 -6.34
C GLY A 336 -3.09 4.37 -6.79
N ALA A 337 -2.59 3.55 -5.87
CA ALA A 337 -1.37 2.79 -6.05
C ALA A 337 -1.39 1.47 -5.26
N ASN A 338 -0.45 0.61 -5.58
CA ASN A 338 -0.15 -0.56 -4.76
C ASN A 338 0.75 -0.15 -3.58
N TYR A 339 0.39 -0.63 -2.40
CA TYR A 339 1.11 -0.39 -1.16
C TYR A 339 1.85 -1.67 -0.74
N ILE A 340 3.15 -1.55 -0.48
CA ILE A 340 3.99 -2.60 0.09
C ILE A 340 4.38 -2.21 1.54
N PRO A 341 4.88 -3.14 2.38
CA PRO A 341 5.35 -2.78 3.71
C PRO A 341 6.37 -1.63 3.69
N SER A 342 6.23 -0.68 4.61
CA SER A 342 7.04 0.57 4.61
C SER A 342 8.47 0.39 5.13
N ASP A 343 8.82 -0.79 5.66
CA ASP A 343 10.17 -1.16 6.10
C ASP A 343 10.35 -2.67 6.02
N ASN A 344 11.56 -3.14 5.78
CA ASN A 344 11.88 -4.57 5.89
C ASN A 344 11.80 -5.07 7.35
N PHE A 345 12.06 -4.20 8.31
CA PHE A 345 11.94 -4.48 9.74
C PHE A 345 10.67 -3.85 10.30
N LEU A 346 9.58 -4.58 10.21
CA LEU A 346 8.20 -4.15 10.48
C LEU A 346 8.02 -3.37 11.80
N PRO A 347 8.66 -3.73 12.94
CA PRO A 347 8.49 -2.98 14.19
C PRO A 347 9.07 -1.55 14.15
N ARG A 348 9.85 -1.18 13.15
CA ARG A 348 10.33 0.21 12.96
C ARG A 348 9.27 1.15 12.37
N VAL A 349 8.20 0.60 11.81
CA VAL A 349 7.11 1.41 11.23
C VAL A 349 6.24 1.96 12.34
N THR A 350 6.39 3.24 12.64
CA THR A 350 5.65 3.94 13.71
C THR A 350 4.27 4.43 13.24
N PRO A 351 3.36 4.80 14.15
CA PRO A 351 2.11 5.46 13.79
C PRO A 351 2.32 6.73 12.95
N GLU A 352 3.40 7.48 13.18
CA GLU A 352 3.75 8.68 12.43
C GLU A 352 4.18 8.34 11.00
N ASN A 353 4.91 7.23 10.80
CA ASN A 353 5.25 6.73 9.47
C ASN A 353 3.98 6.36 8.68
N TYR A 354 3.05 5.61 9.30
CA TYR A 354 1.76 5.29 8.69
C TYR A 354 0.97 6.56 8.34
N LYS A 355 0.87 7.51 9.30
CA LYS A 355 0.17 8.77 9.07
C LYS A 355 0.75 9.55 7.90
N ARG A 356 2.07 9.68 7.83
CA ARG A 356 2.73 10.34 6.70
C ARG A 356 2.42 9.64 5.38
N THR A 357 2.49 8.31 5.35
CA THR A 357 2.21 7.51 4.14
C THR A 357 0.79 7.72 3.63
N ILE A 358 -0.21 7.70 4.52
CA ILE A 358 -1.61 7.90 4.14
C ILE A 358 -1.88 9.35 3.75
N LEU A 359 -1.27 10.33 4.45
CA LEU A 359 -1.37 11.75 4.07
C LEU A 359 -0.71 12.02 2.71
N ASP A 360 0.40 11.38 2.39
CA ASP A 360 1.03 11.48 1.08
C ASP A 360 0.10 10.94 -0.03
N ALA A 361 -0.58 9.82 0.21
CA ALA A 361 -1.56 9.27 -0.72
C ALA A 361 -2.78 10.19 -0.88
N ALA A 362 -3.39 10.62 0.22
CA ALA A 362 -4.55 11.52 0.20
C ALA A 362 -4.22 12.87 -0.44
N GLY A 363 -3.02 13.42 -0.16
CA GLY A 363 -2.54 14.70 -0.66
C GLY A 363 -2.28 14.75 -2.17
N VAL A 364 -2.18 13.60 -2.82
CA VAL A 364 -2.10 13.49 -4.28
C VAL A 364 -3.41 12.97 -4.91
N ASN A 365 -4.53 13.16 -4.21
CA ASN A 365 -5.88 12.83 -4.68
C ASN A 365 -6.14 11.33 -4.89
N MET A 366 -5.36 10.45 -4.25
CA MET A 366 -5.70 9.03 -4.21
C MET A 366 -6.93 8.80 -3.35
N ASN A 367 -7.79 7.87 -3.76
CA ASN A 367 -8.95 7.40 -3.01
C ASN A 367 -8.90 5.90 -2.74
N MET A 368 -7.87 5.20 -3.22
CA MET A 368 -7.66 3.77 -3.01
C MET A 368 -6.18 3.42 -2.86
N LEU A 369 -5.88 2.45 -2.01
CA LEU A 369 -4.61 1.71 -1.99
C LEU A 369 -4.88 0.21 -2.04
N ARG A 370 -4.05 -0.53 -2.78
CA ARG A 370 -4.05 -1.99 -2.71
C ARG A 370 -2.94 -2.44 -1.77
N VAL A 371 -3.31 -3.11 -0.67
CA VAL A 371 -2.37 -3.80 0.22
C VAL A 371 -1.99 -5.11 -0.44
N TRP A 372 -0.80 -5.13 -1.02
CA TRP A 372 -0.28 -6.19 -1.87
C TRP A 372 0.02 -7.50 -1.12
N GLY A 373 -0.25 -8.64 -1.75
CA GLY A 373 -0.26 -9.98 -1.15
C GLY A 373 1.09 -10.60 -0.77
N GLY A 374 2.21 -10.01 -1.15
CA GLY A 374 3.54 -10.48 -0.73
C GLY A 374 4.05 -9.83 0.57
N GLY A 375 3.27 -8.92 1.15
CA GLY A 375 3.58 -8.16 2.36
C GLY A 375 2.97 -8.73 3.63
N ILE A 376 2.23 -7.89 4.36
CA ILE A 376 1.54 -8.22 5.61
C ILE A 376 0.12 -7.64 5.61
N TYR A 377 -0.77 -8.21 6.45
CA TYR A 377 -1.95 -7.46 6.91
C TYR A 377 -1.44 -6.39 7.86
N GLU A 378 -1.62 -5.11 7.52
CA GLU A 378 -1.02 -4.00 8.25
C GLU A 378 -1.53 -3.87 9.70
N ASN A 379 -0.90 -3.03 10.51
CA ASN A 379 -1.35 -2.72 11.86
C ASN A 379 -2.65 -1.91 11.84
N ASP A 380 -3.48 -2.00 12.88
CA ASP A 380 -4.80 -1.36 12.94
C ASP A 380 -4.74 0.15 12.66
N VAL A 381 -3.68 0.82 13.11
CA VAL A 381 -3.47 2.26 12.87
C VAL A 381 -3.44 2.61 11.37
N PHE A 382 -2.98 1.72 10.48
CA PHE A 382 -3.01 1.93 9.04
C PHE A 382 -4.45 2.02 8.54
N TYR A 383 -5.30 1.05 8.92
CA TYR A 383 -6.71 1.03 8.51
C TYR A 383 -7.52 2.14 9.18
N ASP A 384 -7.23 2.46 10.45
CA ASP A 384 -7.82 3.61 11.14
C ASP A 384 -7.57 4.92 10.39
N LEU A 385 -6.35 5.13 9.90
CA LEU A 385 -6.01 6.30 9.10
C LEU A 385 -6.68 6.26 7.72
N CYS A 386 -6.78 5.09 7.08
CA CYS A 386 -7.50 4.96 5.82
C CYS A 386 -8.99 5.29 5.98
N ASP A 387 -9.61 4.87 7.08
CA ASP A 387 -10.97 5.25 7.44
C ASP A 387 -11.13 6.77 7.61
N GLU A 388 -10.18 7.42 8.33
CA GLU A 388 -10.18 8.85 8.62
C GLU A 388 -9.98 9.72 7.37
N TYR A 389 -9.12 9.27 6.46
CA TYR A 389 -8.77 10.04 5.25
C TYR A 389 -9.55 9.61 4.00
N GLY A 390 -10.46 8.65 4.12
CA GLY A 390 -11.30 8.20 3.01
C GLY A 390 -10.54 7.42 1.95
N ILE A 391 -9.53 6.65 2.32
CA ILE A 391 -8.76 5.82 1.39
C ILE A 391 -9.34 4.40 1.39
N MET A 392 -10.01 4.02 0.32
CA MET A 392 -10.51 2.65 0.14
C MET A 392 -9.34 1.66 0.06
N ILE A 393 -9.52 0.47 0.61
CA ILE A 393 -8.50 -0.59 0.61
C ILE A 393 -8.97 -1.79 -0.20
N TRP A 394 -8.19 -2.14 -1.22
CA TRP A 394 -8.15 -3.45 -1.84
C TRP A 394 -7.20 -4.32 -1.02
N GLN A 395 -7.72 -5.28 -0.27
CA GLN A 395 -6.92 -6.11 0.63
C GLN A 395 -6.63 -7.46 0.03
N ASP A 396 -5.37 -7.72 -0.33
CA ASP A 396 -4.94 -9.08 -0.68
C ASP A 396 -4.77 -9.93 0.59
N PHE A 397 -5.09 -11.22 0.50
CA PHE A 397 -4.52 -12.23 1.39
C PHE A 397 -3.03 -12.42 1.06
N MET A 398 -2.23 -12.79 2.07
CA MET A 398 -0.76 -12.78 1.95
C MET A 398 -0.24 -13.99 1.16
N PHE A 399 -0.46 -13.93 -0.17
CA PHE A 399 0.01 -14.86 -1.19
C PHE A 399 0.40 -14.09 -2.46
N ALA A 400 1.57 -14.39 -3.04
CA ALA A 400 2.03 -13.68 -4.23
C ALA A 400 2.99 -14.52 -5.07
N CYS A 401 2.81 -14.49 -6.40
CA CYS A 401 3.75 -14.98 -7.41
C CYS A 401 4.34 -16.36 -7.09
N SER A 402 3.53 -17.26 -6.55
CA SER A 402 3.96 -18.61 -6.15
C SER A 402 2.78 -19.57 -6.14
N MET A 403 3.04 -20.85 -6.33
CA MET A 403 2.10 -21.91 -6.02
C MET A 403 2.42 -22.45 -4.61
N TYR A 404 1.39 -22.68 -3.82
CA TYR A 404 1.52 -23.07 -2.42
C TYR A 404 1.03 -24.51 -2.20
N PRO A 405 1.75 -25.34 -1.39
CA PRO A 405 1.31 -26.72 -1.08
C PRO A 405 0.17 -26.72 -0.04
N ALA A 406 -0.94 -26.04 -0.35
CA ALA A 406 -2.05 -25.77 0.55
C ALA A 406 -2.95 -27.03 0.74
N GLU A 407 -2.48 -27.95 1.56
CA GLU A 407 -3.24 -29.14 1.99
C GLU A 407 -2.98 -29.45 3.47
N GLY A 408 -3.88 -30.23 4.09
CA GLY A 408 -3.74 -30.66 5.50
C GLY A 408 -3.54 -29.50 6.47
N ALA A 409 -2.58 -29.63 7.38
CA ALA A 409 -2.33 -28.64 8.44
C ALA A 409 -1.99 -27.24 7.91
N LEU A 410 -1.34 -27.11 6.75
CA LEU A 410 -1.07 -25.80 6.17
C LEU A 410 -2.35 -25.12 5.70
N LEU A 411 -3.27 -25.86 5.07
CA LEU A 411 -4.57 -25.30 4.65
C LEU A 411 -5.42 -24.90 5.86
N ASP A 412 -5.42 -25.71 6.94
CA ASP A 412 -6.13 -25.38 8.19
C ASP A 412 -5.56 -24.11 8.84
N ASN A 413 -4.23 -23.97 8.81
CA ASN A 413 -3.55 -22.77 9.32
C ASN A 413 -3.84 -21.53 8.48
N ILE A 414 -3.90 -21.65 7.15
CA ILE A 414 -4.34 -20.60 6.22
C ILE A 414 -5.80 -20.20 6.49
N HIS A 415 -6.70 -21.17 6.70
CA HIS A 415 -8.08 -20.90 7.07
C HIS A 415 -8.18 -20.06 8.34
N GLN A 416 -7.46 -20.46 9.40
CA GLN A 416 -7.50 -19.72 10.66
C GLN A 416 -6.87 -18.33 10.54
N GLU A 417 -5.78 -18.17 9.78
CA GLU A 417 -5.20 -16.87 9.45
C GLU A 417 -6.22 -15.94 8.78
N ALA A 418 -6.98 -16.48 7.82
CA ALA A 418 -8.02 -15.73 7.14
C ALA A 418 -9.14 -15.31 8.11
N VAL A 419 -9.60 -16.22 8.98
CA VAL A 419 -10.62 -15.92 10.02
C VAL A 419 -10.13 -14.79 10.92
N ASP A 420 -8.92 -14.88 11.46
CA ASP A 420 -8.35 -13.89 12.38
C ASP A 420 -8.32 -12.48 11.75
N ASN A 421 -7.82 -12.38 10.52
CA ASN A 421 -7.66 -11.09 9.83
C ASN A 421 -8.97 -10.53 9.27
N VAL A 422 -9.86 -11.36 8.73
CA VAL A 422 -11.19 -10.91 8.28
C VAL A 422 -12.01 -10.38 9.47
N LYS A 423 -12.04 -11.09 10.60
CA LYS A 423 -12.71 -10.63 11.83
C LYS A 423 -12.11 -9.31 12.34
N ARG A 424 -10.79 -9.18 12.33
CA ARG A 424 -10.10 -7.96 12.77
C ARG A 424 -10.43 -6.75 11.90
N LEU A 425 -10.56 -6.91 10.59
CA LEU A 425 -10.64 -5.80 9.64
C LEU A 425 -12.07 -5.47 9.15
N ARG A 426 -13.07 -6.32 9.36
CA ARG A 426 -14.41 -6.20 8.78
C ARG A 426 -15.22 -4.98 9.22
N ASN A 427 -14.87 -4.33 10.35
CA ASN A 427 -15.54 -3.11 10.80
C ASN A 427 -14.97 -1.84 10.16
N HIS A 428 -13.80 -1.89 9.50
CA HIS A 428 -13.20 -0.75 8.84
C HIS A 428 -13.98 -0.34 7.58
N ALA A 429 -14.37 0.93 7.52
CA ALA A 429 -15.09 1.49 6.39
C ALA A 429 -14.27 1.47 5.09
N CYS A 430 -12.95 1.55 5.21
CA CYS A 430 -12.03 1.56 4.07
C CYS A 430 -11.97 0.23 3.32
N ILE A 431 -12.26 -0.92 3.92
CA ILE A 431 -12.18 -2.22 3.23
C ILE A 431 -13.19 -2.30 2.09
N ALA A 432 -12.71 -2.25 0.85
CA ALA A 432 -13.54 -2.30 -0.35
C ALA A 432 -13.75 -3.72 -0.86
N LEU A 433 -12.70 -4.53 -0.86
CA LEU A 433 -12.76 -5.92 -1.28
C LEU A 433 -11.62 -6.74 -0.68
N TRP A 434 -11.80 -8.05 -0.64
CA TRP A 434 -10.77 -9.04 -0.37
C TRP A 434 -10.31 -9.71 -1.66
N CYS A 435 -8.99 -9.88 -1.84
CA CYS A 435 -8.41 -10.56 -2.99
C CYS A 435 -7.58 -11.75 -2.54
N GLY A 436 -7.74 -12.88 -3.22
CA GLY A 436 -7.11 -14.14 -2.83
C GLY A 436 -5.59 -14.15 -2.91
N ASN A 437 -5.04 -13.57 -3.97
CA ASN A 437 -3.58 -13.54 -4.18
C ASN A 437 -3.15 -12.53 -5.24
N ASN A 438 -1.84 -12.27 -5.28
CA ASN A 438 -1.18 -11.55 -6.37
C ASN A 438 -0.61 -12.53 -7.39
N GLU A 439 -1.09 -12.50 -8.65
CA GLU A 439 -0.53 -13.12 -9.86
C GLU A 439 -0.41 -14.66 -9.88
N CYS A 440 -0.91 -15.39 -8.87
CA CYS A 440 -0.71 -16.85 -8.84
C CYS A 440 -1.37 -17.57 -10.03
N GLN A 441 -2.57 -17.14 -10.48
CA GLN A 441 -3.23 -17.74 -11.65
C GLN A 441 -2.53 -17.36 -12.95
N ASP A 442 -2.25 -16.08 -13.15
CA ASP A 442 -1.57 -15.60 -14.36
C ASP A 442 -0.17 -16.20 -14.50
N ALA A 443 0.56 -16.34 -13.39
CA ALA A 443 1.86 -16.99 -13.40
C ALA A 443 1.77 -18.47 -13.79
N TRP A 444 0.79 -19.20 -13.21
CA TRP A 444 0.56 -20.60 -13.55
C TRP A 444 0.26 -20.80 -15.03
N LEU A 445 -0.61 -19.96 -15.59
CA LEU A 445 -1.06 -20.08 -16.98
C LEU A 445 -0.09 -19.46 -17.98
N GLY A 446 0.50 -18.30 -17.66
CA GLY A 446 1.23 -17.44 -18.61
C GLY A 446 2.75 -17.43 -18.47
N TRP A 447 3.32 -17.78 -17.29
CA TRP A 447 4.78 -17.74 -17.10
C TRP A 447 5.46 -19.09 -17.39
N GLY A 448 4.72 -20.04 -17.99
CA GLY A 448 5.22 -21.35 -18.39
C GLY A 448 5.25 -22.41 -17.29
N TRP A 449 4.85 -22.09 -16.06
CA TRP A 449 4.90 -23.00 -14.92
C TRP A 449 4.08 -24.26 -15.13
N LYS A 450 2.83 -24.10 -15.59
CA LYS A 450 1.96 -25.25 -15.91
C LYS A 450 2.62 -26.19 -16.91
N CYS A 451 3.10 -25.65 -18.04
CA CYS A 451 3.71 -26.46 -19.10
C CYS A 451 5.00 -27.15 -18.64
N GLU A 452 5.77 -26.52 -17.75
CA GLU A 452 6.99 -27.08 -17.20
C GLU A 452 6.70 -28.29 -16.29
N ILE A 453 5.74 -28.16 -15.38
CA ILE A 453 5.34 -29.23 -14.48
C ILE A 453 4.61 -30.35 -15.25
N GLU A 454 3.73 -30.04 -16.22
CA GLU A 454 3.07 -31.05 -17.05
C GLU A 454 4.06 -31.89 -17.86
N ARG A 455 5.18 -31.30 -18.33
CA ARG A 455 6.25 -32.07 -19.01
C ARG A 455 6.96 -33.06 -18.09
N GLN A 456 7.02 -32.77 -16.79
CA GLN A 456 7.57 -33.69 -15.79
C GLN A 456 6.55 -34.80 -15.47
N ASN A 457 5.37 -34.40 -15.04
CA ASN A 457 4.24 -35.30 -14.77
C ASN A 457 2.93 -34.49 -14.71
N LYS A 458 1.96 -34.87 -15.53
CA LYS A 458 0.64 -34.22 -15.56
C LYS A 458 -0.10 -34.27 -14.21
N GLU A 459 0.03 -35.40 -13.47
CA GLU A 459 -0.65 -35.56 -12.17
C GLU A 459 -0.13 -34.51 -11.13
N TYR A 460 1.13 -34.11 -11.23
CA TYR A 460 1.69 -33.05 -10.36
C TYR A 460 1.05 -31.71 -10.69
N ALA A 461 0.91 -31.37 -11.96
CA ALA A 461 0.25 -30.14 -12.37
C ALA A 461 -1.23 -30.11 -11.94
N ASP A 462 -1.94 -31.23 -12.14
CA ASP A 462 -3.34 -31.35 -11.72
C ASP A 462 -3.50 -31.21 -10.19
N LYS A 463 -2.56 -31.76 -9.40
CA LYS A 463 -2.56 -31.62 -7.94
C LYS A 463 -2.29 -30.18 -7.50
N ILE A 464 -1.28 -29.51 -8.05
CA ILE A 464 -0.98 -28.11 -7.75
C ILE A 464 -2.19 -27.23 -8.05
N TRP A 465 -2.82 -27.42 -9.20
CA TRP A 465 -4.01 -26.65 -9.58
C TRP A 465 -5.22 -26.95 -8.68
N ALA A 466 -5.41 -28.19 -8.25
CA ALA A 466 -6.45 -28.56 -7.31
C ALA A 466 -6.26 -27.88 -5.94
N GLN A 467 -5.01 -27.78 -5.44
CA GLN A 467 -4.68 -27.04 -4.21
C GLN A 467 -4.93 -25.55 -4.37
N TYR A 468 -4.55 -24.95 -5.52
CA TYR A 468 -4.86 -23.55 -5.86
C TYR A 468 -6.37 -23.30 -5.79
N ARG A 469 -7.19 -24.14 -6.45
CA ARG A 469 -8.66 -24.03 -6.43
C ARG A 469 -9.23 -24.16 -5.02
N GLN A 470 -8.76 -25.14 -4.25
CA GLN A 470 -9.21 -25.33 -2.88
C GLN A 470 -8.96 -24.10 -2.02
N GLN A 471 -7.79 -23.49 -2.15
CA GLN A 471 -7.40 -22.31 -1.38
C GLN A 471 -8.19 -21.07 -1.79
N TYR A 472 -8.18 -20.71 -3.09
CA TYR A 472 -8.63 -19.40 -3.57
C TYR A 472 -10.08 -19.38 -4.05
N HIS A 473 -10.68 -20.53 -4.38
CA HIS A 473 -12.06 -20.62 -4.82
C HIS A 473 -13.01 -21.30 -3.82
N VAL A 474 -12.47 -21.93 -2.77
CA VAL A 474 -13.29 -22.59 -1.73
C VAL A 474 -13.02 -22.03 -0.35
N THR A 475 -11.78 -22.14 0.16
CA THR A 475 -11.45 -21.82 1.55
C THR A 475 -11.56 -20.32 1.84
N LEU A 476 -10.80 -19.48 1.14
CA LEU A 476 -10.79 -18.03 1.40
C LEU A 476 -12.15 -17.35 1.15
N PRO A 477 -12.85 -17.58 0.02
CA PRO A 477 -14.18 -17.00 -0.15
C PRO A 477 -15.21 -17.53 0.85
N GLY A 478 -15.04 -18.76 1.35
CA GLY A 478 -15.85 -19.32 2.44
C GLY A 478 -15.72 -18.48 3.71
N VAL A 479 -14.49 -18.16 4.10
CA VAL A 479 -14.20 -17.30 5.26
C VAL A 479 -14.77 -15.89 5.08
N VAL A 480 -14.56 -15.25 3.94
CA VAL A 480 -15.10 -13.89 3.70
C VAL A 480 -16.63 -13.91 3.77
N ARG A 481 -17.29 -14.87 3.15
CA ARG A 481 -18.76 -15.00 3.18
C ARG A 481 -19.31 -15.20 4.59
N GLU A 482 -18.61 -15.98 5.44
CA GLU A 482 -19.05 -16.28 6.81
C GLU A 482 -18.82 -15.10 7.77
N TYR A 483 -17.62 -14.47 7.72
CA TYR A 483 -17.21 -13.49 8.72
C TYR A 483 -17.32 -12.03 8.28
N ALA A 484 -17.42 -11.74 6.98
CA ALA A 484 -17.64 -10.40 6.43
C ALA A 484 -18.72 -10.43 5.33
N PRO A 485 -19.97 -10.87 5.66
CA PRO A 485 -21.04 -10.97 4.67
C PRO A 485 -21.28 -9.63 3.98
N GLY A 486 -21.46 -9.69 2.65
CA GLY A 486 -21.64 -8.48 1.82
C GLY A 486 -20.35 -7.82 1.33
N THR A 487 -19.18 -8.23 1.81
CA THR A 487 -17.90 -7.78 1.24
C THR A 487 -17.52 -8.62 0.04
N PHE A 488 -17.12 -7.96 -1.05
CA PHE A 488 -16.76 -8.65 -2.30
C PHE A 488 -15.43 -9.40 -2.15
N TYR A 489 -15.38 -10.63 -2.70
CA TYR A 489 -14.16 -11.43 -2.80
C TYR A 489 -13.74 -11.60 -4.26
N TRP A 490 -12.46 -11.35 -4.57
CA TRP A 490 -11.84 -11.53 -5.87
C TRP A 490 -10.75 -12.61 -5.79
N PRO A 491 -10.78 -13.68 -6.62
CA PRO A 491 -9.90 -14.84 -6.39
C PRO A 491 -8.40 -14.58 -6.59
N SER A 492 -8.04 -13.71 -7.50
CA SER A 492 -6.65 -13.35 -7.84
C SER A 492 -6.60 -11.92 -8.38
N SER A 493 -5.45 -11.31 -8.44
CA SER A 493 -5.19 -10.09 -9.20
C SER A 493 -3.89 -10.28 -9.99
N PRO A 494 -3.89 -10.18 -11.35
CA PRO A 494 -5.07 -9.91 -12.16
C PRO A 494 -5.96 -11.16 -12.28
N PHE A 495 -7.24 -10.93 -12.63
CA PHE A 495 -8.20 -12.02 -12.82
C PHE A 495 -9.37 -11.60 -13.72
N ALA A 496 -9.91 -12.53 -14.46
CA ALA A 496 -11.17 -12.43 -15.17
C ALA A 496 -12.06 -13.65 -14.84
N PHE A 497 -11.60 -14.84 -15.20
CA PHE A 497 -12.28 -16.10 -14.92
C PHE A 497 -11.28 -17.19 -14.49
N GLU A 498 -11.78 -18.20 -13.78
CA GLU A 498 -10.97 -19.33 -13.35
C GLU A 498 -10.39 -20.09 -14.56
N GLY A 499 -9.07 -20.29 -14.56
CA GLY A 499 -8.36 -21.02 -15.62
C GLY A 499 -8.13 -20.24 -16.90
N GLU A 500 -8.45 -18.94 -16.93
CA GLU A 500 -8.22 -18.04 -18.05
C GLU A 500 -7.21 -16.94 -17.70
N MET A 501 -6.45 -16.52 -18.70
CA MET A 501 -5.59 -15.33 -18.54
C MET A 501 -6.43 -14.08 -18.44
N SER A 502 -5.98 -13.11 -17.62
CA SER A 502 -6.60 -11.80 -17.56
C SER A 502 -6.63 -11.12 -18.94
N GLY A 503 -7.72 -10.41 -19.22
CA GLY A 503 -7.98 -9.79 -20.52
C GLY A 503 -8.21 -8.29 -20.47
N THR A 504 -8.75 -7.76 -21.55
CA THR A 504 -9.07 -6.33 -21.69
C THR A 504 -10.53 -6.00 -21.42
N THR A 505 -11.40 -7.00 -21.47
CA THR A 505 -12.87 -6.84 -21.43
C THR A 505 -13.50 -7.21 -20.10
N ASP A 506 -12.72 -7.87 -19.22
CA ASP A 506 -13.21 -8.46 -17.99
C ASP A 506 -12.21 -8.27 -16.84
N GLY A 507 -12.72 -8.05 -15.63
CA GLY A 507 -11.94 -8.01 -14.41
C GLY A 507 -10.87 -6.90 -14.35
N ASP A 508 -9.74 -7.25 -13.73
CA ASP A 508 -8.60 -6.34 -13.57
C ASP A 508 -7.36 -6.84 -14.35
N ARG A 509 -6.44 -5.93 -14.61
CA ARG A 509 -5.26 -6.20 -15.44
C ARG A 509 -3.99 -5.68 -14.80
N HIS A 510 -2.92 -6.50 -14.84
CA HIS A 510 -1.53 -6.09 -14.65
C HIS A 510 -0.92 -5.84 -16.03
N TYR A 511 -0.60 -4.56 -16.33
CA TYR A 511 -0.06 -4.17 -17.63
C TYR A 511 1.43 -3.87 -17.54
N TRP A 512 2.23 -4.83 -17.99
CA TRP A 512 3.69 -4.78 -17.93
C TRP A 512 4.39 -4.79 -19.31
N SER A 513 3.65 -4.61 -20.40
CA SER A 513 4.25 -4.49 -21.74
C SER A 513 5.18 -3.28 -21.83
N VAL A 514 4.77 -2.12 -21.29
CA VAL A 514 5.70 -1.04 -20.94
C VAL A 514 6.45 -1.48 -19.68
N TRP A 515 7.74 -1.32 -19.65
CA TRP A 515 8.73 -1.80 -18.71
C TRP A 515 9.19 -3.22 -19.03
N HIS A 516 8.61 -4.28 -18.49
CA HIS A 516 9.07 -5.68 -18.68
C HIS A 516 9.02 -6.11 -20.14
N GLY A 517 7.97 -5.76 -20.87
CA GLY A 517 7.80 -6.09 -22.29
C GLY A 517 8.58 -5.18 -23.25
N LYS A 518 9.21 -4.11 -22.73
CA LYS A 518 9.99 -3.12 -23.54
C LYS A 518 9.18 -2.35 -24.58
N ALA A 519 7.85 -2.35 -24.48
CA ALA A 519 7.01 -1.52 -25.33
C ALA A 519 7.28 -0.02 -25.09
N PRO A 520 7.11 0.84 -26.09
CA PRO A 520 7.31 2.27 -25.91
C PRO A 520 6.28 2.86 -24.93
N ILE A 521 6.61 3.98 -24.28
CA ILE A 521 5.71 4.65 -23.33
C ILE A 521 4.35 5.00 -23.97
N SER A 522 4.35 5.36 -25.25
CA SER A 522 3.14 5.63 -26.02
C SER A 522 2.16 4.45 -26.11
N ASP A 523 2.60 3.23 -25.80
CA ASP A 523 1.75 2.05 -25.81
C ASP A 523 0.65 2.11 -24.71
N TYR A 524 0.89 2.86 -23.64
CA TYR A 524 -0.17 3.17 -22.65
C TYR A 524 -1.40 3.85 -23.28
N ASP A 525 -1.24 4.63 -24.37
CA ASP A 525 -2.34 5.33 -25.02
C ASP A 525 -3.24 4.40 -25.86
N SER A 526 -2.74 3.24 -26.27
CA SER A 526 -3.46 2.26 -27.09
C SER A 526 -4.14 1.14 -26.28
N GLU A 527 -3.73 0.94 -25.04
CA GLU A 527 -4.19 -0.14 -24.19
C GLU A 527 -5.54 0.13 -23.51
N LYS A 528 -6.34 -0.92 -23.37
CA LYS A 528 -7.65 -0.86 -22.73
C LYS A 528 -7.77 -1.92 -21.63
N SER A 529 -8.50 -1.61 -20.58
CA SER A 529 -8.94 -2.55 -19.56
C SER A 529 -10.10 -1.98 -18.78
N ARG A 530 -10.84 -2.85 -18.07
CA ARG A 530 -11.88 -2.43 -17.12
C ARG A 530 -11.31 -1.79 -15.87
N PHE A 531 -10.12 -2.25 -15.46
CA PHE A 531 -9.41 -1.77 -14.28
C PHE A 531 -7.91 -2.12 -14.40
N PHE A 532 -7.04 -1.13 -14.34
CA PHE A 532 -5.60 -1.36 -14.27
C PHE A 532 -5.17 -1.42 -12.80
N SER A 533 -4.96 -2.63 -12.29
CA SER A 533 -4.56 -2.86 -10.89
C SER A 533 -3.04 -2.85 -10.69
N GLU A 534 -2.25 -3.06 -11.76
CA GLU A 534 -0.81 -2.84 -11.77
C GLU A 534 -0.30 -2.37 -13.14
N TYR A 535 0.63 -1.46 -13.12
CA TYR A 535 1.53 -1.00 -14.18
C TYR A 535 2.56 -0.09 -13.51
N GLY A 536 3.74 0.09 -14.09
CA GLY A 536 4.75 0.88 -13.39
C GLY A 536 5.98 1.19 -14.22
N PHE A 537 6.84 2.06 -13.67
CA PHE A 537 8.10 2.47 -14.27
C PHE A 537 9.13 2.74 -13.18
N GLN A 538 10.39 2.28 -13.32
CA GLN A 538 11.41 2.45 -12.29
C GLN A 538 12.14 3.78 -12.33
N SER A 539 12.51 4.26 -11.14
CA SER A 539 13.55 5.26 -10.97
C SER A 539 14.37 4.99 -9.70
N PHE A 540 15.62 5.47 -9.71
CA PHE A 540 16.43 5.54 -8.49
C PHE A 540 15.86 6.58 -7.52
N PRO A 541 16.22 6.55 -6.21
CA PRO A 541 15.98 7.67 -5.30
C PRO A 541 16.72 8.94 -5.75
N GLU A 542 16.33 10.10 -5.22
CA GLU A 542 17.09 11.34 -5.41
C GLU A 542 18.52 11.24 -4.87
N PHE A 543 19.38 12.10 -5.39
CA PHE A 543 20.80 12.08 -5.06
C PHE A 543 21.08 12.21 -3.54
N ASP A 544 20.33 13.04 -2.81
CA ASP A 544 20.50 13.18 -1.36
C ASP A 544 20.05 11.92 -0.60
N SER A 545 19.09 11.19 -1.11
CA SER A 545 18.72 9.88 -0.60
C SER A 545 19.77 8.81 -0.94
N VAL A 546 20.32 8.84 -2.16
CA VAL A 546 21.43 7.94 -2.57
C VAL A 546 22.62 8.07 -1.65
N LYS A 547 23.03 9.29 -1.31
CA LYS A 547 24.17 9.55 -0.40
C LYS A 547 24.02 8.91 0.99
N ARG A 548 22.82 8.59 1.43
CA ARG A 548 22.59 7.96 2.75
C ARG A 548 23.02 6.51 2.78
N TYR A 549 22.94 5.80 1.67
CA TYR A 549 23.35 4.41 1.59
C TYR A 549 24.58 4.16 0.72
N ALA A 550 24.90 5.11 -0.17
CA ALA A 550 26.06 5.10 -1.08
C ALA A 550 26.78 6.47 -1.01
N PRO A 551 27.49 6.78 0.10
CA PRO A 551 28.04 8.12 0.34
C PRO A 551 29.30 8.46 -0.46
N TYR A 552 29.94 7.47 -1.06
CA TYR A 552 31.23 7.66 -1.70
C TYR A 552 31.12 7.92 -3.20
N PRO A 553 31.91 8.83 -3.80
CA PRO A 553 31.85 9.15 -5.23
C PRO A 553 32.07 7.95 -6.16
N GLU A 554 32.86 6.97 -5.76
CA GLU A 554 33.07 5.72 -6.50
C GLU A 554 31.81 4.86 -6.63
N ASP A 555 30.81 5.05 -5.78
CA ASP A 555 29.52 4.38 -5.82
C ASP A 555 28.53 5.04 -6.79
N TRP A 556 28.82 6.26 -7.26
CA TRP A 556 27.87 7.07 -8.06
C TRP A 556 27.90 6.71 -9.56
N ASP A 557 27.69 5.46 -9.83
CA ASP A 557 27.45 4.88 -11.14
C ASP A 557 26.42 3.77 -10.97
N ILE A 558 25.40 3.70 -11.83
CA ILE A 558 24.35 2.69 -11.75
C ILE A 558 24.87 1.24 -11.89
N ARG A 559 26.10 1.07 -12.37
CA ARG A 559 26.80 -0.22 -12.48
C ARG A 559 27.83 -0.45 -11.38
N SER A 560 28.01 0.51 -10.46
CA SER A 560 28.82 0.25 -9.28
C SER A 560 28.24 -0.92 -8.47
N GLU A 561 29.06 -1.65 -7.76
CA GLU A 561 28.63 -2.82 -6.99
C GLU A 561 27.56 -2.45 -5.95
N VAL A 562 27.67 -1.24 -5.34
CA VAL A 562 26.71 -0.74 -4.37
C VAL A 562 25.37 -0.43 -5.03
N MET A 563 25.35 0.34 -6.13
CA MET A 563 24.11 0.66 -6.82
C MET A 563 23.43 -0.58 -7.39
N MET A 564 24.21 -1.57 -7.86
CA MET A 564 23.68 -2.86 -8.32
C MET A 564 23.10 -3.69 -7.16
N SER A 565 23.64 -3.59 -5.95
CA SER A 565 23.05 -4.24 -4.77
C SER A 565 21.68 -3.63 -4.40
N HIS A 566 21.52 -2.33 -4.64
CA HIS A 566 20.27 -1.58 -4.44
C HIS A 566 19.40 -1.50 -5.71
N GLN A 567 19.64 -2.41 -6.68
CA GLN A 567 18.81 -2.65 -7.86
C GLN A 567 18.47 -4.13 -7.93
N ARG A 568 17.33 -4.52 -7.42
CA ARG A 568 16.97 -5.95 -7.25
C ARG A 568 16.62 -6.67 -8.57
N GLY A 569 16.32 -5.91 -9.63
CA GLY A 569 16.20 -6.43 -11.00
C GLY A 569 17.53 -6.60 -11.74
N GLY A 570 18.66 -6.28 -11.10
CA GLY A 570 20.00 -6.44 -11.61
C GLY A 570 20.34 -5.56 -12.83
N ASP A 571 21.33 -5.98 -13.60
CA ASP A 571 21.79 -5.27 -14.80
C ASP A 571 20.69 -5.15 -15.87
N HIS A 572 19.77 -6.11 -15.94
CA HIS A 572 18.62 -6.05 -16.84
C HIS A 572 17.74 -4.82 -16.55
N ALA A 573 17.40 -4.56 -15.29
CA ALA A 573 16.55 -3.43 -14.91
C ALA A 573 17.27 -2.08 -15.12
N ASN A 574 18.55 -1.98 -14.79
CA ASN A 574 19.36 -0.80 -15.10
C ASN A 574 19.48 -0.56 -16.62
N GLY A 575 19.64 -1.63 -17.39
CA GLY A 575 19.62 -1.58 -18.86
C GLY A 575 18.28 -1.08 -19.43
N LEU A 576 17.15 -1.44 -18.79
CA LEU A 576 15.83 -0.91 -19.15
C LEU A 576 15.74 0.59 -18.87
N ILE A 577 16.14 1.04 -17.68
CA ILE A 577 16.16 2.48 -17.33
C ILE A 577 16.95 3.26 -18.40
N GLU A 578 18.18 2.83 -18.73
CA GLU A 578 19.00 3.50 -19.74
C GLU A 578 18.37 3.48 -21.13
N THR A 579 17.80 2.34 -21.54
CA THR A 579 17.15 2.19 -22.85
C THR A 579 16.00 3.17 -22.99
N TYR A 580 15.09 3.20 -22.03
CA TYR A 580 13.98 4.14 -22.05
C TYR A 580 14.45 5.60 -21.96
N LEU A 581 15.45 5.89 -21.11
CA LEU A 581 15.98 7.23 -20.96
C LEU A 581 16.56 7.73 -22.29
N LEU A 582 17.39 6.94 -22.98
CA LEU A 582 17.99 7.33 -24.27
C LEU A 582 17.00 7.30 -25.44
N ASN A 583 15.89 6.55 -25.32
CA ASN A 583 14.81 6.61 -26.29
C ASN A 583 14.00 7.91 -26.20
N GLU A 584 13.82 8.46 -25.00
CA GLU A 584 12.96 9.62 -24.75
C GLU A 584 13.75 10.93 -24.54
N TYR A 585 14.96 10.87 -23.95
CA TYR A 585 15.78 12.02 -23.56
C TYR A 585 17.16 11.98 -24.20
N LYS A 586 17.89 13.10 -24.14
CA LYS A 586 19.31 13.15 -24.47
C LYS A 586 20.14 12.46 -23.39
N LYS A 587 21.39 12.11 -23.71
CA LYS A 587 22.29 11.48 -22.74
C LYS A 587 22.58 12.43 -21.57
N PRO A 588 22.41 11.99 -20.33
CA PRO A 588 22.78 12.78 -19.13
C PRO A 588 24.29 13.09 -19.11
N ARG A 589 24.65 14.26 -18.62
CA ARG A 589 26.06 14.69 -18.52
C ARG A 589 26.83 14.02 -17.39
N ASP A 590 26.15 13.69 -16.30
CA ASP A 590 26.72 13.09 -15.10
C ASP A 590 25.67 12.28 -14.33
N PHE A 591 26.05 11.66 -13.22
CA PHE A 591 25.17 10.83 -12.40
C PHE A 591 24.00 11.62 -11.77
N ARG A 592 24.22 12.88 -11.36
CA ARG A 592 23.16 13.73 -10.82
C ARG A 592 22.10 14.06 -11.89
N ALA A 593 22.55 14.45 -13.07
CA ALA A 593 21.66 14.68 -14.21
C ALA A 593 20.92 13.41 -14.60
N PHE A 594 21.57 12.25 -14.54
CA PHE A 594 20.93 10.95 -14.76
C PHE A 594 19.79 10.72 -13.76
N LEU A 595 20.00 10.89 -12.46
CA LEU A 595 18.95 10.69 -11.45
C LEU A 595 17.76 11.62 -11.65
N TYR A 596 18.03 12.92 -11.89
CA TYR A 596 16.99 13.91 -12.17
C TYR A 596 16.17 13.54 -13.42
N MET A 597 16.83 13.22 -14.52
CA MET A 597 16.14 12.85 -15.77
C MET A 597 15.39 11.52 -15.64
N ASN A 598 15.90 10.57 -14.86
CA ASN A 598 15.21 9.31 -14.57
C ASN A 598 13.93 9.54 -13.75
N HIS A 599 13.91 10.50 -12.82
CA HIS A 599 12.68 10.91 -12.12
C HIS A 599 11.65 11.52 -13.06
N VAL A 600 12.08 12.44 -13.97
CA VAL A 600 11.17 13.05 -14.93
C VAL A 600 10.62 12.01 -15.91
N LEU A 601 11.45 11.08 -16.37
CA LEU A 601 11.05 9.96 -17.23
C LEU A 601 10.00 9.08 -16.56
N GLN A 602 10.21 8.67 -15.30
CA GLN A 602 9.22 7.91 -14.53
C GLN A 602 7.90 8.69 -14.41
N GLY A 603 7.99 9.98 -14.10
CA GLY A 603 6.83 10.86 -13.97
C GLY A 603 6.06 10.99 -15.28
N ASP A 604 6.74 11.23 -16.39
CA ASP A 604 6.12 11.34 -17.73
C ASP A 604 5.46 10.02 -18.17
N ALA A 605 6.11 8.86 -17.92
CA ALA A 605 5.56 7.56 -18.26
C ALA A 605 4.26 7.25 -17.49
N ILE A 606 4.25 7.47 -16.18
CA ILE A 606 3.06 7.20 -15.34
C ILE A 606 1.97 8.24 -15.56
N LYS A 607 2.32 9.51 -15.83
CA LYS A 607 1.37 10.54 -16.27
C LYS A 607 0.64 10.09 -17.53
N THR A 608 1.36 9.61 -18.55
CA THR A 608 0.78 9.12 -19.80
C THR A 608 -0.20 7.99 -19.54
N ALA A 609 0.19 7.00 -18.73
CA ALA A 609 -0.68 5.88 -18.35
C ALA A 609 -1.97 6.35 -17.67
N ILE A 610 -1.85 7.16 -16.62
CA ILE A 610 -3.03 7.63 -15.85
C ILE A 610 -3.97 8.47 -16.72
N GLU A 611 -3.43 9.35 -17.55
CA GLU A 611 -4.25 10.16 -18.47
C GLU A 611 -5.00 9.25 -19.46
N SER A 612 -4.34 8.26 -20.04
CA SER A 612 -4.98 7.27 -20.92
C SER A 612 -6.09 6.51 -20.21
N HIS A 613 -5.81 5.97 -19.04
CA HIS A 613 -6.79 5.20 -18.26
C HIS A 613 -8.02 6.05 -17.91
N ARG A 614 -7.83 7.29 -17.51
CA ARG A 614 -8.93 8.21 -17.18
C ARG A 614 -9.73 8.66 -18.40
N ARG A 615 -9.09 8.84 -19.57
CA ARG A 615 -9.81 9.13 -20.83
C ARG A 615 -10.80 8.01 -21.21
N GLN A 616 -10.57 6.78 -20.76
CA GLN A 616 -11.41 5.63 -21.09
C GLN A 616 -12.68 5.51 -20.24
N MET A 617 -12.91 6.42 -19.26
CA MET A 617 -14.18 6.43 -18.49
C MET A 617 -15.38 6.49 -19.43
N PRO A 618 -16.48 5.76 -19.13
CA PRO A 618 -16.70 4.86 -18.00
C PRO A 618 -16.31 3.39 -18.28
N TYR A 619 -15.63 3.09 -19.39
CA TYR A 619 -15.16 1.73 -19.71
C TYR A 619 -14.12 1.24 -18.70
N ASN A 620 -13.09 2.04 -18.46
CA ASN A 620 -12.14 1.88 -17.37
C ASN A 620 -12.60 2.67 -16.15
N MET A 621 -12.62 2.05 -14.99
CA MET A 621 -13.03 2.68 -13.74
C MET A 621 -12.03 2.51 -12.60
N GLY A 622 -10.76 2.25 -12.93
CA GLY A 622 -9.71 2.20 -11.91
C GLY A 622 -8.29 2.13 -12.46
N THR A 623 -7.39 2.78 -11.74
CA THR A 623 -5.97 2.85 -12.08
C THR A 623 -5.13 2.89 -10.79
N LEU A 624 -4.38 1.81 -10.53
CA LEU A 624 -3.50 1.66 -9.38
C LEU A 624 -2.08 1.36 -9.88
N PHE A 625 -1.20 2.34 -9.84
CA PHE A 625 0.17 2.10 -10.29
C PHE A 625 0.98 1.27 -9.28
N TRP A 626 1.91 0.50 -9.76
CA TRP A 626 2.96 -0.14 -8.99
C TRP A 626 4.16 0.82 -8.91
N GLN A 627 4.59 1.41 -7.75
CA GLN A 627 4.02 1.24 -6.42
C GLN A 627 4.08 2.58 -5.64
N HIS A 628 3.44 2.65 -4.45
CA HIS A 628 3.39 3.86 -3.66
C HIS A 628 4.72 4.18 -2.95
N ASN A 629 5.34 3.17 -2.32
CA ASN A 629 6.45 3.31 -1.37
C ASN A 629 7.49 2.20 -1.48
N ASP A 630 8.62 2.39 -0.81
CA ASP A 630 9.71 1.42 -0.66
C ASP A 630 9.82 0.92 0.78
N CYS A 631 10.42 -0.29 0.97
CA CYS A 631 10.74 -0.87 2.28
C CYS A 631 12.22 -0.71 2.69
N TRP A 632 13.06 -0.27 1.78
CA TRP A 632 14.48 0.03 1.95
C TRP A 632 14.97 0.94 0.80
N PRO A 633 16.17 1.57 0.89
CA PRO A 633 16.68 2.39 -0.20
C PRO A 633 16.99 1.56 -1.45
N VAL A 634 16.33 1.83 -2.57
CA VAL A 634 16.39 0.98 -3.76
C VAL A 634 15.96 1.74 -5.02
N ALA A 635 16.45 1.32 -6.19
CA ALA A 635 15.82 1.64 -7.47
C ALA A 635 14.55 0.81 -7.63
N SER A 636 13.40 1.46 -7.76
CA SER A 636 12.10 0.81 -7.81
C SER A 636 11.06 1.61 -8.56
N TRP A 637 9.85 1.08 -8.65
CA TRP A 637 8.67 1.74 -9.22
C TRP A 637 7.99 2.71 -8.26
N ALA A 638 8.51 2.85 -7.01
CA ALA A 638 7.89 3.68 -6.00
C ALA A 638 7.81 5.15 -6.40
N SER A 639 6.67 5.79 -6.09
CA SER A 639 6.47 7.22 -6.30
C SER A 639 7.10 8.08 -5.20
N ARG A 640 7.35 7.48 -4.03
CA ARG A 640 8.11 8.06 -2.91
C ARG A 640 9.16 7.07 -2.44
N ASP A 641 10.35 7.58 -2.14
CA ASP A 641 11.46 6.73 -1.70
C ASP A 641 11.31 6.24 -0.24
N TYR A 642 12.19 5.34 0.17
CA TYR A 642 12.20 4.78 1.53
C TYR A 642 12.23 5.85 2.64
N TYR A 643 12.94 6.96 2.41
CA TYR A 643 13.02 8.06 3.38
C TYR A 643 11.80 8.98 3.37
N GLY A 644 10.80 8.66 2.52
CA GLY A 644 9.55 9.39 2.37
C GLY A 644 9.67 10.66 1.53
N ARG A 645 10.71 10.80 0.71
CA ARG A 645 10.85 11.89 -0.26
C ARG A 645 10.01 11.57 -1.49
N TRP A 646 9.24 12.55 -1.96
CA TRP A 646 8.45 12.43 -3.17
C TRP A 646 9.35 12.50 -4.40
N LYS A 647 9.23 11.53 -5.31
CA LYS A 647 9.82 11.58 -6.64
C LYS A 647 8.94 12.40 -7.60
N ALA A 648 9.43 12.75 -8.79
CA ALA A 648 8.67 13.50 -9.78
C ALA A 648 7.30 12.88 -10.07
N GLN A 649 7.22 11.54 -10.15
CA GLN A 649 5.98 10.79 -10.35
C GLN A 649 4.89 11.19 -9.34
N HIS A 650 5.23 11.36 -8.06
CA HIS A 650 4.24 11.68 -7.02
C HIS A 650 3.61 13.07 -7.21
N TYR A 651 4.43 14.07 -7.59
CA TYR A 651 3.93 15.41 -7.94
C TYR A 651 3.08 15.40 -9.22
N TYR A 652 3.45 14.60 -10.22
CA TYR A 652 2.66 14.47 -11.45
C TYR A 652 1.34 13.75 -11.17
N THR A 653 1.36 12.70 -10.34
CA THR A 653 0.15 11.98 -9.91
C THR A 653 -0.88 12.91 -9.30
N ARG A 654 -0.48 13.87 -8.44
CA ARG A 654 -1.40 14.85 -7.87
C ARG A 654 -2.19 15.61 -8.93
N LYS A 655 -1.54 16.01 -10.03
CA LYS A 655 -2.16 16.77 -11.12
C LYS A 655 -3.09 15.90 -11.96
N VAL A 656 -2.69 14.68 -12.28
CA VAL A 656 -3.50 13.78 -13.12
C VAL A 656 -4.56 13.00 -12.34
N TYR A 657 -4.53 13.00 -11.00
CA TYR A 657 -5.57 12.49 -10.11
C TYR A 657 -6.52 13.59 -9.59
N ASP A 658 -6.38 14.82 -10.07
CA ASP A 658 -7.31 15.89 -9.70
C ASP A 658 -8.76 15.56 -10.11
N ASP A 659 -9.73 16.18 -9.47
CA ASP A 659 -11.15 15.92 -9.68
C ASP A 659 -11.60 16.27 -11.12
N ILE A 660 -10.92 17.20 -11.78
CA ILE A 660 -11.00 17.46 -13.22
C ILE A 660 -9.63 17.28 -13.85
N LEU A 661 -9.56 16.48 -14.89
CA LEU A 661 -8.37 16.31 -15.73
C LEU A 661 -8.66 16.84 -17.14
N ILE A 662 -7.80 17.73 -17.64
CA ILE A 662 -7.77 18.12 -19.04
C ILE A 662 -6.60 17.44 -19.70
N SER A 663 -6.88 16.52 -20.62
CA SER A 663 -5.86 15.63 -21.22
C SER A 663 -5.79 15.84 -22.74
N PRO A 664 -4.78 16.56 -23.23
CA PRO A 664 -4.46 16.62 -24.66
C PRO A 664 -3.72 15.34 -25.09
N VAL A 665 -4.04 14.84 -26.27
CA VAL A 665 -3.41 13.69 -26.90
C VAL A 665 -3.52 13.76 -28.41
N VAL A 666 -2.51 13.26 -29.13
CA VAL A 666 -2.55 13.09 -30.58
C VAL A 666 -3.05 11.69 -30.90
N GLU A 667 -4.24 11.59 -31.51
CA GLU A 667 -4.82 10.34 -31.99
C GLU A 667 -4.94 10.39 -33.53
N GLY A 668 -4.19 9.54 -34.21
CA GLY A 668 -4.03 9.64 -35.66
C GLY A 668 -3.37 10.97 -36.06
N ASP A 669 -4.03 11.75 -36.90
CA ASP A 669 -3.55 13.07 -37.34
C ASP A 669 -4.15 14.23 -36.52
N ASP A 670 -5.04 13.96 -35.59
CA ASP A 670 -5.76 14.98 -34.82
C ASP A 670 -5.21 15.15 -33.41
N LEU A 671 -5.05 16.41 -32.98
CA LEU A 671 -4.95 16.74 -31.55
C LEU A 671 -6.36 16.75 -30.97
N LYS A 672 -6.58 15.91 -29.98
CA LYS A 672 -7.81 15.89 -29.19
C LYS A 672 -7.54 16.37 -27.76
N VAL A 673 -8.54 17.01 -27.16
CA VAL A 673 -8.52 17.39 -25.74
C VAL A 673 -9.72 16.76 -25.07
N TYR A 674 -9.43 15.87 -24.14
CA TYR A 674 -10.45 15.26 -23.27
C TYR A 674 -10.62 16.10 -22.00
N ALA A 675 -11.86 16.22 -21.55
CA ALA A 675 -12.18 16.68 -20.21
C ALA A 675 -12.78 15.51 -19.44
N VAL A 676 -12.13 15.14 -18.37
CA VAL A 676 -12.51 14.03 -17.47
C VAL A 676 -12.88 14.59 -16.11
N SER A 677 -13.98 14.15 -15.54
CA SER A 677 -14.44 14.59 -14.22
C SER A 677 -14.81 13.40 -13.34
N ASP A 678 -14.28 13.37 -12.13
CA ASP A 678 -14.67 12.44 -11.06
C ASP A 678 -15.76 13.07 -10.16
N ARG A 679 -16.12 14.35 -10.38
CA ARG A 679 -17.17 15.01 -9.62
C ARG A 679 -18.49 14.26 -9.79
N LEU A 680 -19.28 14.17 -8.73
CA LEU A 680 -20.59 13.54 -8.80
C LEU A 680 -21.62 14.39 -9.56
N GLU A 681 -21.33 15.67 -9.76
CA GLU A 681 -22.22 16.65 -10.38
C GLU A 681 -21.60 17.26 -11.63
N ASN A 682 -22.48 17.69 -12.54
CA ASN A 682 -22.08 18.40 -13.76
C ASN A 682 -21.41 19.72 -13.41
N THR A 683 -20.39 20.08 -14.15
CA THR A 683 -19.72 21.37 -14.04
C THR A 683 -19.61 22.04 -15.41
N SER A 684 -19.26 23.31 -15.44
CA SER A 684 -18.94 24.04 -16.67
C SER A 684 -17.89 25.10 -16.39
N GLY A 685 -17.13 25.45 -17.41
CA GLY A 685 -16.08 26.44 -17.31
C GLY A 685 -15.59 26.87 -18.69
N ARG A 686 -14.48 27.57 -18.72
CA ARG A 686 -13.82 28.07 -19.92
C ARG A 686 -12.59 27.21 -20.23
N LEU A 687 -12.57 26.59 -21.40
CA LEU A 687 -11.44 25.82 -21.91
C LEU A 687 -10.69 26.65 -22.94
N GLN A 688 -9.39 26.84 -22.68
CA GLN A 688 -8.48 27.56 -23.57
C GLN A 688 -7.39 26.58 -24.03
N LEU A 689 -7.10 26.59 -25.33
CA LEU A 689 -6.00 25.84 -25.94
C LEU A 689 -5.10 26.81 -26.69
N GLN A 690 -3.81 26.67 -26.47
CA GLN A 690 -2.78 27.44 -27.19
C GLN A 690 -1.68 26.52 -27.68
N VAL A 691 -1.20 26.69 -28.88
CA VAL A 691 0.08 26.17 -29.37
C VAL A 691 1.09 27.30 -29.24
N CYS A 692 2.11 27.08 -28.39
CA CYS A 692 3.06 28.14 -28.02
C CYS A 692 4.49 27.74 -28.40
N ARG A 693 5.28 28.72 -28.84
CA ARG A 693 6.75 28.63 -28.89
C ARG A 693 7.33 28.76 -27.45
N PHE A 694 8.56 28.34 -27.28
CA PHE A 694 9.23 28.40 -25.95
C PHE A 694 9.55 29.83 -25.48
N ASP A 695 9.43 30.84 -26.33
CA ASP A 695 9.53 32.27 -25.98
C ASP A 695 8.20 32.91 -25.58
N GLY A 696 7.10 32.12 -25.63
CA GLY A 696 5.74 32.56 -25.34
C GLY A 696 4.94 33.06 -26.55
N THR A 697 5.51 33.07 -27.76
CA THR A 697 4.80 33.41 -28.97
C THR A 697 3.67 32.39 -29.23
N VAL A 698 2.42 32.84 -29.31
CA VAL A 698 1.27 31.96 -29.57
C VAL A 698 1.15 31.77 -31.09
N VAL A 699 1.22 30.54 -31.55
CA VAL A 699 1.05 30.11 -32.94
C VAL A 699 -0.43 29.90 -33.25
N TYR A 700 -1.17 29.23 -32.34
CA TYR A 700 -2.60 28.96 -32.50
C TYR A 700 -3.31 29.20 -31.16
N HIS A 701 -4.54 29.72 -31.23
CA HIS A 701 -5.39 29.96 -30.06
C HIS A 701 -6.82 29.51 -30.33
N TRP A 702 -7.41 28.83 -29.35
CA TRP A 702 -8.82 28.48 -29.31
C TRP A 702 -9.36 28.61 -27.87
N ASP A 703 -10.61 29.09 -27.76
CA ASP A 703 -11.22 29.43 -26.48
C ASP A 703 -12.75 29.27 -26.57
N LYS A 704 -13.32 28.44 -25.67
CA LYS A 704 -14.77 28.24 -25.59
C LYS A 704 -15.22 27.85 -24.18
N SER A 705 -16.47 28.16 -23.87
CA SER A 705 -17.15 27.59 -22.72
C SER A 705 -17.54 26.13 -23.00
N VAL A 706 -17.20 25.23 -22.08
CA VAL A 706 -17.53 23.80 -22.15
C VAL A 706 -18.18 23.35 -20.86
N GLY A 707 -19.19 22.47 -20.97
CA GLY A 707 -19.75 21.78 -19.82
C GLY A 707 -19.08 20.42 -19.70
N ILE A 708 -18.90 19.89 -18.50
CA ILE A 708 -18.35 18.58 -18.21
C ILE A 708 -19.38 17.83 -17.35
N SER A 709 -19.78 16.64 -17.80
CA SER A 709 -20.67 15.79 -17.02
C SER A 709 -19.92 15.23 -15.79
N GLY A 710 -20.64 15.05 -14.70
CA GLY A 710 -20.09 14.36 -13.55
C GLY A 710 -19.80 12.90 -13.87
N ASN A 711 -18.68 12.41 -13.34
CA ASN A 711 -18.21 11.01 -13.48
C ASN A 711 -18.17 10.54 -14.94
N ASP A 712 -17.52 11.32 -15.82
CA ASP A 712 -17.53 11.12 -17.26
C ASP A 712 -16.22 11.60 -17.92
N SER A 713 -15.96 11.10 -19.12
CA SER A 713 -14.87 11.52 -19.99
C SER A 713 -15.39 11.81 -21.39
N ARG A 714 -15.03 12.99 -21.95
CA ARG A 714 -15.44 13.34 -23.29
C ARG A 714 -14.42 14.22 -24.02
N VAL A 715 -14.40 14.13 -25.35
CA VAL A 715 -13.66 15.06 -26.20
C VAL A 715 -14.35 16.42 -26.21
N CYS A 716 -13.63 17.47 -25.81
CA CYS A 716 -14.06 18.85 -25.84
C CYS A 716 -13.50 19.66 -27.02
N PHE A 717 -12.37 19.19 -27.58
CA PHE A 717 -11.75 19.78 -28.76
C PHE A 717 -11.13 18.67 -29.63
N SER A 718 -11.23 18.82 -30.96
CA SER A 718 -10.53 18.00 -31.93
C SER A 718 -10.23 18.83 -33.19
N ALA A 719 -8.99 18.77 -33.68
CA ALA A 719 -8.60 19.37 -34.93
C ALA A 719 -7.31 18.71 -35.51
N PRO A 720 -7.16 18.73 -36.84
CA PRO A 720 -5.92 18.26 -37.48
C PRO A 720 -4.70 18.99 -36.94
N LEU A 721 -3.70 18.25 -36.47
CA LEU A 721 -2.50 18.79 -35.84
C LEU A 721 -1.75 19.75 -36.81
N ALA A 722 -1.69 19.40 -38.09
CA ALA A 722 -1.04 20.23 -39.14
C ALA A 722 -1.65 21.64 -39.21
N LYS A 723 -2.97 21.77 -39.00
CA LYS A 723 -3.66 23.05 -38.93
C LYS A 723 -3.26 23.88 -37.72
N LEU A 724 -3.09 23.22 -36.57
CA LEU A 724 -2.74 23.86 -35.29
C LEU A 724 -1.29 24.36 -35.29
N LEU A 725 -0.42 23.70 -36.00
CA LEU A 725 0.99 24.04 -36.09
C LEU A 725 1.26 25.23 -36.97
N GLU A 726 0.38 25.55 -37.95
CA GLU A 726 0.57 26.64 -38.93
C GLU A 726 1.99 26.61 -39.61
N GLY A 727 2.53 25.39 -39.85
CA GLY A 727 3.86 25.16 -40.38
C GLY A 727 5.02 25.19 -39.38
N ALA A 728 4.76 25.34 -38.08
CA ALA A 728 5.79 25.22 -37.04
C ALA A 728 6.24 23.77 -36.90
N ASP A 729 7.55 23.58 -36.64
CA ASP A 729 8.14 22.29 -36.31
C ASP A 729 7.67 21.81 -34.91
N ARG A 730 7.27 20.54 -34.78
CA ARG A 730 6.80 19.92 -33.54
C ARG A 730 7.78 20.09 -32.37
N GLY A 731 9.09 20.03 -32.65
CA GLY A 731 10.13 20.19 -31.64
C GLY A 731 10.33 21.64 -31.16
N THR A 732 9.66 22.64 -31.78
CA THR A 732 9.82 24.06 -31.42
C THR A 732 8.63 24.65 -30.68
N VAL A 733 7.57 23.85 -30.47
CA VAL A 733 6.30 24.28 -29.84
C VAL A 733 5.81 23.25 -28.84
N TYR A 734 4.91 23.68 -27.95
CA TYR A 734 4.16 22.83 -27.06
C TYR A 734 2.68 23.26 -27.05
N VAL A 735 1.80 22.34 -26.66
CA VAL A 735 0.38 22.62 -26.46
C VAL A 735 0.15 22.94 -24.99
N ARG A 736 -0.45 24.08 -24.71
CA ARG A 736 -0.94 24.48 -23.40
C ARG A 736 -2.46 24.42 -23.38
N VAL A 737 -3.03 23.76 -22.36
CA VAL A 737 -4.48 23.69 -22.18
C VAL A 737 -4.81 24.12 -20.76
N ASP A 738 -5.68 25.12 -20.62
CA ASP A 738 -6.16 25.62 -19.34
C ASP A 738 -7.70 25.53 -19.29
N TYR A 739 -8.23 24.95 -18.21
CA TYR A 739 -9.66 24.95 -17.93
C TYR A 739 -9.93 25.71 -16.64
N THR A 740 -10.73 26.77 -16.71
CA THR A 740 -11.14 27.55 -15.54
C THR A 740 -12.59 27.23 -15.23
N ASP A 741 -12.86 26.63 -14.07
CA ASP A 741 -14.21 26.31 -13.63
C ASP A 741 -14.96 27.57 -13.11
N LYS A 742 -16.25 27.42 -12.76
CA LYS A 742 -17.06 28.51 -12.24
C LYS A 742 -16.58 29.12 -10.92
N SER A 743 -15.78 28.38 -10.15
CA SER A 743 -15.19 28.88 -8.90
C SER A 743 -13.94 29.73 -9.14
N GLY A 744 -13.42 29.74 -10.37
CA GLY A 744 -12.16 30.38 -10.74
C GLY A 744 -10.95 29.48 -10.58
N ARG A 745 -11.12 28.19 -10.21
CA ARG A 745 -10.00 27.22 -10.15
C ARG A 745 -9.55 26.86 -11.56
N VAL A 746 -8.23 26.87 -11.76
CA VAL A 746 -7.60 26.56 -13.04
C VAL A 746 -6.99 25.17 -12.99
N TYR A 747 -7.33 24.34 -13.97
CA TYR A 747 -6.73 23.05 -14.27
C TYR A 747 -5.92 23.19 -15.54
N HIS A 748 -4.64 22.86 -15.50
CA HIS A 748 -3.77 23.07 -16.64
C HIS A 748 -2.98 21.81 -17.01
N ASN A 749 -2.65 21.69 -18.28
CA ASN A 749 -1.77 20.65 -18.79
C ASN A 749 -0.91 21.19 -19.93
N ASN A 750 0.36 20.81 -19.94
CA ASN A 750 1.27 21.05 -21.05
C ASN A 750 1.56 19.73 -21.75
N TYR A 751 1.51 19.73 -23.09
CA TYR A 751 1.74 18.54 -23.89
C TYR A 751 2.82 18.82 -24.95
N CYS A 752 3.90 18.02 -24.89
CA CYS A 752 4.96 18.07 -25.88
C CYS A 752 4.58 17.20 -27.08
N LEU A 753 4.80 17.71 -28.29
CA LEU A 753 4.37 17.05 -29.53
C LEU A 753 5.37 16.03 -30.09
N ASP A 754 6.52 15.89 -29.43
CA ASP A 754 7.59 14.93 -29.77
C ASP A 754 8.30 14.48 -28.49
N LYS A 755 9.17 13.49 -28.63
CA LYS A 755 10.05 13.02 -27.56
C LYS A 755 10.90 14.16 -27.01
N GLN A 756 11.18 14.14 -25.72
CA GLN A 756 11.93 15.23 -25.05
C GLN A 756 13.29 15.49 -25.72
N LYS A 757 13.97 14.47 -26.24
CA LYS A 757 15.25 14.62 -26.95
C LYS A 757 15.16 15.40 -28.27
N ASN A 758 14.00 15.42 -28.91
CA ASN A 758 13.72 16.13 -30.14
C ASN A 758 13.19 17.55 -29.91
N MET A 759 12.80 17.86 -28.67
CA MET A 759 12.36 19.22 -28.32
C MET A 759 13.55 20.17 -28.28
N ASN A 760 13.48 21.28 -29.04
CA ASN A 760 14.52 22.28 -29.14
C ASN A 760 14.43 23.28 -27.99
N TYR A 761 14.47 22.78 -26.74
CA TYR A 761 14.41 23.63 -25.56
C TYR A 761 15.52 24.68 -25.54
N PRO A 762 15.19 25.98 -25.39
CA PRO A 762 16.19 27.00 -25.16
C PRO A 762 16.83 26.84 -23.76
N LYS A 763 18.09 27.23 -23.61
CA LYS A 763 18.64 27.44 -22.29
C LYS A 763 17.83 28.53 -21.57
N VAL A 764 17.59 28.33 -20.29
CA VAL A 764 16.81 29.24 -19.45
C VAL A 764 17.62 29.71 -18.25
N ASP A 765 17.41 30.95 -17.86
CA ASP A 765 17.87 31.49 -16.58
C ASP A 765 16.70 31.52 -15.60
N LEU A 766 16.79 30.72 -14.53
CA LEU A 766 15.77 30.64 -13.48
C LEU A 766 16.09 31.65 -12.39
N GLN A 767 15.22 32.66 -12.26
CA GLN A 767 15.33 33.65 -11.21
C GLN A 767 14.54 33.20 -9.98
N THR A 768 15.08 33.46 -8.77
CA THR A 768 14.42 33.08 -7.52
C THR A 768 14.31 34.27 -6.57
N GLU A 769 13.15 34.36 -5.94
CA GLU A 769 12.93 35.20 -4.75
C GLU A 769 12.53 34.31 -3.59
N VAL A 770 13.20 34.46 -2.44
CA VAL A 770 12.94 33.65 -1.24
C VAL A 770 12.39 34.54 -0.14
N ARG A 771 11.24 34.17 0.38
CA ARG A 771 10.56 34.86 1.50
C ARG A 771 10.35 33.88 2.66
N SER A 772 10.68 34.28 3.88
CA SER A 772 10.37 33.48 5.07
C SER A 772 8.85 33.48 5.32
N ILE A 773 8.32 32.29 5.64
CA ILE A 773 6.94 32.07 6.07
C ILE A 773 6.94 31.24 7.37
N GLU A 774 5.78 31.08 7.99
CA GLU A 774 5.66 30.22 9.16
C GLU A 774 6.00 28.75 8.79
N GLY A 775 6.99 28.19 9.46
CA GLY A 775 7.45 26.82 9.28
C GLY A 775 8.32 26.57 8.04
N GLY A 776 8.84 27.63 7.37
CA GLY A 776 9.74 27.47 6.22
C GLY A 776 9.88 28.71 5.33
N TYR A 777 9.90 28.49 4.02
CA TYR A 777 10.13 29.51 3.00
C TYR A 777 9.16 29.39 1.86
N GLU A 778 8.79 30.52 1.26
CA GLU A 778 8.13 30.61 -0.04
C GLU A 778 9.19 31.00 -1.08
N VAL A 779 9.34 30.16 -2.10
CA VAL A 779 10.26 30.36 -3.21
C VAL A 779 9.45 30.70 -4.46
N THR A 780 9.63 31.90 -5.00
CA THR A 780 9.07 32.31 -6.30
C THR A 780 10.11 32.05 -7.37
N VAL A 781 9.78 31.18 -8.33
CA VAL A 781 10.64 30.86 -9.48
C VAL A 781 10.07 31.50 -10.74
N SER A 782 10.88 32.27 -11.47
CA SER A 782 10.47 32.94 -12.71
C SER A 782 11.47 32.74 -13.85
N THR A 783 11.00 32.91 -15.08
CA THR A 783 11.79 32.76 -16.30
C THR A 783 11.19 33.55 -17.46
N ASP A 784 12.02 33.97 -18.44
CA ASP A 784 11.58 34.60 -19.69
C ASP A 784 11.12 33.63 -20.76
N LYS A 785 11.50 32.34 -20.66
CA LYS A 785 11.21 31.30 -21.64
C LYS A 785 10.58 30.10 -20.92
N PHE A 786 9.93 29.21 -21.66
CA PHE A 786 9.38 27.98 -21.10
C PHE A 786 10.46 27.13 -20.43
N ALA A 787 10.30 26.86 -19.15
CA ALA A 787 11.15 25.94 -18.39
C ALA A 787 10.37 24.66 -18.04
N ARG A 788 10.94 23.51 -18.44
CA ARG A 788 10.31 22.19 -18.28
C ARG A 788 10.84 21.49 -17.03
N ALA A 789 9.93 20.94 -16.24
CA ALA A 789 10.20 20.09 -15.08
C ALA A 789 11.18 20.73 -14.07
N VAL A 790 10.92 21.97 -13.66
CA VAL A 790 11.75 22.69 -12.68
C VAL A 790 11.69 21.98 -11.33
N CYS A 791 12.86 21.59 -10.83
CA CYS A 791 13.04 20.90 -9.56
C CYS A 791 13.82 21.79 -8.58
N LEU A 792 13.25 21.97 -7.39
CA LEU A 792 13.91 22.59 -6.24
C LEU A 792 14.47 21.49 -5.32
N SER A 793 15.67 21.69 -4.81
CA SER A 793 16.23 20.83 -3.77
C SER A 793 17.03 21.66 -2.76
N VAL A 794 17.03 21.22 -1.51
CA VAL A 794 17.86 21.79 -0.41
C VAL A 794 18.58 20.66 0.30
N ALA A 795 19.66 20.97 0.99
CA ALA A 795 20.55 19.99 1.61
C ALA A 795 19.98 19.40 2.91
N ASP A 796 18.75 18.90 2.88
CA ASP A 796 18.19 18.04 3.92
C ASP A 796 17.17 17.05 3.33
N ASN A 797 16.85 16.01 4.12
CA ASN A 797 15.89 14.99 3.72
C ASN A 797 14.49 15.16 4.36
N GLU A 798 14.29 16.24 5.14
CA GLU A 798 13.03 16.48 5.88
C GLU A 798 12.18 17.59 5.26
N SER A 799 12.73 18.34 4.30
CA SER A 799 12.00 19.40 3.60
C SER A 799 10.88 18.86 2.75
N VAL A 800 9.71 19.49 2.84
CA VAL A 800 8.49 19.16 2.08
C VAL A 800 8.11 20.34 1.19
N TYR A 801 7.91 20.05 -0.10
CA TYR A 801 7.58 21.05 -1.11
C TYR A 801 6.10 21.02 -1.44
N SER A 802 5.45 22.18 -1.53
CA SER A 802 4.04 22.27 -1.96
C SER A 802 3.87 21.87 -3.43
N ASP A 803 4.86 22.04 -4.28
CA ASP A 803 4.97 21.48 -5.64
C ASP A 803 6.45 21.32 -6.01
N ASN A 804 6.73 20.42 -6.96
CA ASN A 804 8.08 20.23 -7.52
C ASN A 804 7.99 19.60 -8.91
N TYR A 805 9.06 19.64 -9.69
CA TYR A 805 9.10 19.15 -11.08
C TYR A 805 7.99 19.78 -11.96
N PHE A 806 7.68 21.07 -11.71
CA PHE A 806 6.66 21.83 -12.43
C PHE A 806 7.23 22.56 -13.65
N ASP A 807 6.34 22.93 -14.57
CA ASP A 807 6.71 23.78 -15.69
C ASP A 807 6.49 25.25 -15.35
N VAL A 808 7.40 26.13 -15.80
CA VAL A 808 7.23 27.59 -15.70
C VAL A 808 6.98 28.16 -17.09
N GLN A 809 5.88 28.85 -17.25
CA GLN A 809 5.49 29.50 -18.50
C GLN A 809 6.39 30.71 -18.80
N PRO A 810 6.60 31.08 -20.09
CA PRO A 810 7.38 32.25 -20.43
C PRO A 810 6.84 33.52 -19.77
N LYS A 811 7.74 34.33 -19.22
CA LYS A 811 7.42 35.61 -18.54
C LYS A 811 6.42 35.47 -17.38
N SER A 812 6.44 34.34 -16.73
CA SER A 812 5.59 34.05 -15.57
C SER A 812 6.41 33.52 -14.39
N SER A 813 5.74 33.29 -13.27
CA SER A 813 6.34 32.72 -12.07
C SER A 813 5.47 31.65 -11.44
N VAL A 814 6.12 30.75 -10.71
CA VAL A 814 5.48 29.74 -9.86
C VAL A 814 5.95 29.93 -8.43
N GLN A 815 5.04 29.90 -7.48
CA GLN A 815 5.35 29.97 -6.04
C GLN A 815 5.29 28.59 -5.42
N VAL A 816 6.35 28.23 -4.69
CA VAL A 816 6.47 26.95 -3.98
C VAL A 816 6.72 27.22 -2.49
N GLN A 817 5.88 26.67 -1.64
CA GLN A 817 6.13 26.66 -0.20
C GLN A 817 7.02 25.47 0.15
N VAL A 818 8.11 25.73 0.85
CA VAL A 818 9.03 24.71 1.35
C VAL A 818 8.99 24.72 2.87
N ARG A 819 8.40 23.69 3.45
CA ARG A 819 8.42 23.46 4.90
C ARG A 819 9.74 22.82 5.28
N THR A 820 10.50 23.45 6.16
CA THR A 820 11.84 23.01 6.55
C THR A 820 12.24 23.59 7.89
N ARG A 821 13.20 22.93 8.56
CA ARG A 821 13.84 23.42 9.78
C ARG A 821 15.16 24.14 9.52
N LEU A 822 15.60 24.26 8.27
CA LEU A 822 16.83 24.94 7.91
C LEU A 822 16.75 26.43 8.27
N SER A 823 17.85 26.99 8.77
CA SER A 823 18.02 28.46 8.92
C SER A 823 17.99 29.12 7.53
N ALA A 824 17.69 30.41 7.48
CA ALA A 824 17.71 31.18 6.21
C ALA A 824 19.06 31.13 5.50
N GLU A 825 20.16 31.16 6.24
CA GLU A 825 21.51 31.05 5.70
C GLU A 825 21.74 29.66 5.09
N ALA A 826 21.44 28.59 5.82
CA ALA A 826 21.58 27.20 5.35
C ALA A 826 20.64 26.91 4.16
N PHE A 827 19.38 27.40 4.21
CA PHE A 827 18.43 27.25 3.12
C PHE A 827 18.93 27.91 1.84
N ASN A 828 19.29 29.19 1.89
CA ASN A 828 19.77 29.93 0.71
C ASN A 828 21.10 29.37 0.16
N ALA A 829 22.02 28.95 1.04
CA ALA A 829 23.29 28.35 0.62
C ALA A 829 23.10 26.99 -0.08
N SER A 830 22.08 26.23 0.29
CA SER A 830 21.81 24.88 -0.22
C SER A 830 20.75 24.81 -1.32
N LEU A 831 19.93 25.84 -1.50
CA LEU A 831 18.90 25.86 -2.55
C LEU A 831 19.53 25.68 -3.94
N ARG A 832 19.04 24.67 -4.65
CA ARG A 832 19.42 24.33 -6.03
C ARG A 832 18.17 24.25 -6.89
N LEU A 833 18.28 24.77 -8.10
CA LEU A 833 17.26 24.64 -9.15
C LEU A 833 17.85 23.86 -10.32
N THR A 834 17.06 22.91 -10.80
CA THR A 834 17.38 22.13 -11.98
C THR A 834 16.17 22.15 -12.91
N CYS A 835 16.36 22.18 -14.22
CA CYS A 835 15.29 22.03 -15.21
C CYS A 835 15.80 21.28 -16.44
N LEU A 836 14.89 20.64 -17.16
CA LEU A 836 15.25 19.80 -18.30
C LEU A 836 15.95 20.59 -19.40
N ASN A 837 15.58 21.85 -19.63
CA ASN A 837 16.21 22.76 -20.58
C ASN A 837 17.72 22.89 -20.40
N ASN A 838 18.20 22.85 -19.16
CA ASN A 838 19.60 23.10 -18.84
C ASN A 838 20.42 21.82 -18.69
N GLU A 839 19.75 20.67 -18.61
CA GLU A 839 20.40 19.35 -18.52
C GLU A 839 20.71 18.72 -19.90
N PHE A 840 20.23 19.30 -20.98
CA PHE A 840 20.50 18.86 -22.35
C PHE A 840 21.76 19.48 -22.96
#